data_06a024b6a6cf9e6d39c8ba28ff7b3a76
#
_entry.id   06a024b6a6cf9e6d39c8ba28ff7b3a76
#
_cell.length_a   1.000
_cell.length_b   1.000
_cell.length_c   1.000
_cell.angle_alpha   90.00
_cell.angle_beta   90.00
_cell.angle_gamma   90.00
#
_symmetry.space_group_name_H-M   'P 1'
#
loop_
_entity.id
_entity.type
_entity.pdbx_description
1 polymer ?
#
loop_
_entity_poly.entity_id
_entity_poly.type
_entity_poly.pdbx_seq_one_letter_code
_entity_poly.pdbx_strand_id
1 'polypeptide(L)'
;MKEYTTEFIRNVALVAHGSAGKTMLAEAFLHFSGATTRLGKIDDGTTTSDYDEEEIRRKISLYTSLIPIEYREYKINVLDAPGFTDFVGEVISALSVSDGAVLLVDSVAGMEVGTEVAWRYADEFKLPRFIVINKIDRENANFAKALASVEAYSSARLIKIQLPLGEKHDFKGVIDLISMKAYMGDGKTIVDIPADLISSADEARMQLMEAAAEGEDALLEKYLESGELTQDELLRGLKNIVRTGAYIPVLCAAGAHEIGIAPLLNAIVDLMPSPAERPATTGQGKAGEEKLTASDTGPVVLYVWKTTADPFVGKMTYFKVISGTISSDAHLINTVKNVDERLAGLHIQRGKENIAVKIAHAGDLAVVAKLTNTATGDTLAEKNHPVTIPVPKYPAALFQVAIHPKTQADAAKISPTLTRLCEEDMTLSWHNERTTGQTILQGMGDQHIDVVMHRAQTKFQVGLTTGEPKVPYREGITRKASAMYRHKKQTGGAGQFGEVHLRVEPYSEGDFEFADELVGMNLSKSYLPPIEKGIRATMEKGVFAGYPLSNVKVIVFDGKEHPVDSKPVAFETAGREAFKIAVHDAGPVLFEPIMNVHIVIPDANMGDVMSDLNTRRGRVQGTESERGHTIINAQVPLAEMLRYTTQLRSFTGGRGYFTMELDRYDIVPTHLAAPIMEAHKRELEAKKEE
;
A
#
# COMPACT_ATOMS: atom_id res chain seq x y z
N MET A 1 -6.98 -25.52 19.87
CA MET A 1 -8.02 -24.49 19.74
C MET A 1 -9.34 -25.21 19.46
N LYS A 2 -10.44 -24.80 20.10
CA LYS A 2 -11.78 -25.34 19.87
C LYS A 2 -12.30 -24.92 18.48
N GLU A 3 -13.37 -25.57 18.00
CA GLU A 3 -14.13 -25.12 16.83
C GLU A 3 -15.14 -24.06 17.26
N TYR A 4 -15.24 -22.96 16.49
CA TYR A 4 -16.11 -21.83 16.78
C TYR A 4 -16.97 -21.50 15.57
N THR A 5 -18.28 -21.43 15.74
CA THR A 5 -19.22 -20.96 14.72
C THR A 5 -19.15 -19.44 14.58
N THR A 6 -19.62 -18.90 13.47
CA THR A 6 -19.56 -17.48 13.08
C THR A 6 -19.93 -16.50 14.18
N GLU A 7 -20.94 -16.82 14.99
CA GLU A 7 -21.43 -15.94 16.07
C GLU A 7 -20.42 -15.74 17.22
N PHE A 8 -19.55 -16.74 17.45
CA PHE A 8 -18.55 -16.75 18.52
C PHE A 8 -17.16 -16.29 18.04
N ILE A 9 -17.07 -15.75 16.83
CA ILE A 9 -15.83 -15.19 16.27
C ILE A 9 -15.84 -13.67 16.38
N ARG A 10 -14.67 -13.10 16.68
CA ARG A 10 -14.39 -11.65 16.63
C ARG A 10 -13.09 -11.43 15.87
N ASN A 11 -13.14 -10.71 14.76
CA ASN A 11 -11.95 -10.31 13.98
C ASN A 11 -11.65 -8.84 14.26
N VAL A 12 -10.58 -8.57 14.97
CA VAL A 12 -10.27 -7.23 15.48
C VAL A 12 -8.86 -6.83 15.08
N ALA A 13 -8.73 -5.72 14.35
CA ALA A 13 -7.42 -5.14 14.05
C ALA A 13 -6.97 -4.18 15.15
N LEU A 14 -5.74 -4.34 15.64
CA LEU A 14 -5.04 -3.36 16.45
C LEU A 14 -4.29 -2.41 15.52
N VAL A 15 -4.68 -1.15 15.49
CA VAL A 15 -4.11 -0.14 14.61
C VAL A 15 -3.79 1.14 15.38
N ALA A 16 -2.71 1.78 15.04
CA ALA A 16 -2.27 3.05 15.65
C ALA A 16 -1.00 3.55 14.98
N HIS A 17 -0.51 4.70 15.43
CA HIS A 17 0.86 5.15 15.13
C HIS A 17 1.92 4.15 15.64
N GLY A 18 3.13 4.25 15.09
CA GLY A 18 4.29 3.52 15.62
C GLY A 18 4.48 3.79 17.11
N SER A 19 4.90 2.79 17.85
CA SER A 19 5.16 2.89 19.30
C SER A 19 3.94 3.15 20.21
N ALA A 20 2.69 3.21 19.72
CA ALA A 20 1.51 3.38 20.60
C ALA A 20 1.23 2.15 21.51
N GLY A 21 1.90 1.01 21.29
CA GLY A 21 1.86 -0.17 22.15
C GLY A 21 0.92 -1.28 21.68
N LYS A 22 0.61 -1.36 20.38
CA LYS A 22 -0.22 -2.42 19.78
C LYS A 22 0.28 -3.83 20.09
N THR A 23 1.54 -4.10 19.75
CA THR A 23 2.20 -5.39 19.98
C THR A 23 2.23 -5.77 21.44
N MET A 24 2.51 -4.82 22.34
CA MET A 24 2.47 -5.09 23.79
C MET A 24 1.05 -5.36 24.31
N LEU A 25 0.03 -4.75 23.70
CA LEU A 25 -1.36 -5.06 24.02
C LEU A 25 -1.76 -6.45 23.50
N ALA A 26 -1.31 -6.82 22.30
CA ALA A 26 -1.49 -8.16 21.74
C ALA A 26 -0.84 -9.25 22.63
N GLU A 27 0.38 -8.99 23.09
CA GLU A 27 1.07 -9.89 24.05
C GLU A 27 0.33 -10.01 25.38
N ALA A 28 -0.22 -8.89 25.88
CA ALA A 28 -1.03 -8.90 27.10
C ALA A 28 -2.31 -9.75 26.91
N PHE A 29 -2.95 -9.68 25.75
CA PHE A 29 -4.11 -10.54 25.43
C PHE A 29 -3.73 -12.03 25.40
N LEU A 30 -2.59 -12.38 24.79
CA LEU A 30 -2.08 -13.76 24.74
C LEU A 30 -1.78 -14.30 26.16
N HIS A 31 -1.09 -13.51 26.96
CA HIS A 31 -0.72 -13.92 28.31
C HIS A 31 -1.94 -14.02 29.23
N PHE A 32 -2.82 -13.01 29.20
CA PHE A 32 -4.04 -13.00 30.01
C PHE A 32 -4.99 -14.16 29.69
N SER A 33 -5.15 -14.49 28.40
CA SER A 33 -5.98 -15.63 27.95
C SER A 33 -5.34 -17.01 28.23
N GLY A 34 -4.08 -17.04 28.67
CA GLY A 34 -3.33 -18.29 28.89
C GLY A 34 -2.83 -18.93 27.57
N ALA A 35 -2.91 -18.23 26.46
CA ALA A 35 -2.37 -18.70 25.19
C ALA A 35 -0.83 -18.73 25.17
N THR A 36 -0.20 -17.91 25.99
CA THR A 36 1.23 -17.94 26.30
C THR A 36 1.46 -18.00 27.83
N THR A 37 2.58 -18.57 28.24
CA THR A 37 2.94 -18.71 29.66
C THR A 37 3.74 -17.53 30.20
N ARG A 38 4.15 -16.60 29.33
CA ARG A 38 4.93 -15.41 29.66
C ARG A 38 4.51 -14.25 28.76
N LEU A 39 4.60 -13.04 29.28
CA LEU A 39 4.44 -11.80 28.54
C LEU A 39 5.69 -11.59 27.66
N GLY A 40 5.53 -11.58 26.33
CA GLY A 40 6.60 -11.24 25.40
C GLY A 40 7.00 -9.77 25.50
N LYS A 41 8.25 -9.45 25.13
CA LYS A 41 8.78 -8.07 25.14
C LYS A 41 9.48 -7.76 23.82
N ILE A 42 9.20 -6.59 23.28
CA ILE A 42 9.82 -6.11 22.02
C ILE A 42 11.33 -5.98 22.18
N ASP A 43 11.79 -5.40 23.30
CA ASP A 43 13.20 -5.17 23.57
C ASP A 43 14.04 -6.46 23.63
N ASP A 44 13.43 -7.54 24.11
CA ASP A 44 14.03 -8.86 24.24
C ASP A 44 13.86 -9.72 22.98
N GLY A 45 13.09 -9.25 21.96
CA GLY A 45 12.76 -10.00 20.74
C GLY A 45 11.95 -11.28 21.02
N THR A 46 11.09 -11.27 22.06
CA THR A 46 10.38 -12.46 22.54
C THR A 46 8.86 -12.39 22.33
N THR A 47 8.38 -11.38 21.58
CA THR A 47 6.96 -11.22 21.24
C THR A 47 6.52 -12.31 20.25
N THR A 48 5.26 -12.67 20.33
CA THR A 48 4.64 -13.67 19.44
C THR A 48 4.35 -13.06 18.06
N SER A 49 3.98 -11.77 18.01
CA SER A 49 3.63 -11.09 16.76
C SER A 49 4.84 -10.70 15.93
N ASP A 50 5.85 -10.07 16.52
CA ASP A 50 7.06 -9.63 15.80
C ASP A 50 8.09 -10.75 15.81
N TYR A 51 7.89 -11.75 14.96
CA TYR A 51 8.74 -12.95 14.93
C TYR A 51 9.70 -13.02 13.72
N ASP A 52 9.55 -12.12 12.75
CA ASP A 52 10.49 -12.00 11.63
C ASP A 52 11.82 -11.43 12.15
N GLU A 53 12.96 -11.96 11.66
CA GLU A 53 14.29 -11.51 12.11
C GLU A 53 14.50 -10.01 11.93
N GLU A 54 13.88 -9.43 10.90
CA GLU A 54 13.99 -8.01 10.61
C GLU A 54 13.14 -7.16 11.59
N GLU A 55 11.97 -7.64 12.03
CA GLU A 55 11.15 -7.03 13.07
C GLU A 55 11.89 -7.02 14.41
N ILE A 56 12.48 -8.17 14.77
CA ILE A 56 13.28 -8.30 16.01
C ILE A 56 14.50 -7.36 15.97
N ARG A 57 15.22 -7.31 14.84
CA ARG A 57 16.38 -6.44 14.66
C ARG A 57 16.06 -4.96 14.77
N ARG A 58 14.96 -4.54 14.15
CA ARG A 58 14.51 -3.14 14.13
C ARG A 58 13.68 -2.74 15.34
N LYS A 59 13.16 -3.72 16.09
CA LYS A 59 12.23 -3.53 17.21
C LYS A 59 10.95 -2.80 16.80
N ILE A 60 10.47 -3.07 15.60
CA ILE A 60 9.23 -2.53 15.03
C ILE A 60 8.50 -3.62 14.25
N SER A 61 7.17 -3.59 14.29
CA SER A 61 6.32 -4.44 13.45
C SER A 61 6.40 -3.96 12.00
N LEU A 62 6.64 -4.89 11.08
CA LEU A 62 6.69 -4.67 9.63
C LEU A 62 5.51 -5.31 8.91
N TYR A 63 5.01 -6.41 9.47
CA TYR A 63 3.94 -7.22 8.91
C TYR A 63 2.78 -7.33 9.88
N THR A 64 1.56 -7.50 9.34
CA THR A 64 0.42 -7.84 10.16
C THR A 64 0.53 -9.29 10.64
N SER A 65 0.50 -9.48 11.95
CA SER A 65 0.49 -10.79 12.58
C SER A 65 -0.92 -11.18 13.04
N LEU A 66 -1.31 -12.41 12.73
CA LEU A 66 -2.55 -12.99 13.23
C LEU A 66 -2.30 -13.65 14.59
N ILE A 67 -3.07 -13.24 15.60
CA ILE A 67 -2.96 -13.69 16.99
C ILE A 67 -4.32 -14.13 17.49
N PRO A 68 -4.69 -15.38 17.28
CA PRO A 68 -5.95 -15.93 17.78
C PRO A 68 -5.84 -16.26 19.27
N ILE A 69 -6.84 -15.84 20.04
CA ILE A 69 -7.00 -16.15 21.47
C ILE A 69 -8.40 -16.71 21.73
N GLU A 70 -8.52 -17.52 22.78
CA GLU A 70 -9.79 -18.07 23.27
C GLU A 70 -10.14 -17.37 24.59
N TYR A 71 -11.31 -16.73 24.66
CA TYR A 71 -11.75 -15.99 25.82
C TYR A 71 -13.28 -16.05 25.99
N ARG A 72 -13.80 -16.44 27.15
CA ARG A 72 -15.24 -16.53 27.45
C ARG A 72 -16.05 -17.31 26.38
N GLU A 73 -15.54 -18.45 25.92
CA GLU A 73 -16.11 -19.26 24.83
C GLU A 73 -16.17 -18.56 23.45
N TYR A 74 -15.42 -17.47 23.27
CA TYR A 74 -15.23 -16.80 21.98
C TYR A 74 -13.81 -17.01 21.45
N LYS A 75 -13.70 -17.01 20.15
CA LYS A 75 -12.44 -16.90 19.42
C LYS A 75 -12.24 -15.45 18.97
N ILE A 76 -11.20 -14.82 19.46
CA ILE A 76 -10.84 -13.48 19.03
C ILE A 76 -9.61 -13.59 18.15
N ASN A 77 -9.75 -13.32 16.86
CA ASN A 77 -8.65 -13.18 15.92
C ASN A 77 -8.14 -11.73 16.00
N VAL A 78 -7.04 -11.52 16.69
CA VAL A 78 -6.39 -10.22 16.79
C VAL A 78 -5.41 -10.09 15.63
N LEU A 79 -5.53 -9.03 14.82
CA LEU A 79 -4.60 -8.68 13.77
C LEU A 79 -3.74 -7.52 14.28
N ASP A 80 -2.51 -7.80 14.70
CA ASP A 80 -1.54 -6.78 15.13
C ASP A 80 -0.87 -6.19 13.89
N ALA A 81 -1.27 -4.96 13.51
CA ALA A 81 -0.82 -4.30 12.30
C ALA A 81 0.34 -3.32 12.57
N PRO A 82 1.26 -3.11 11.59
CA PRO A 82 2.32 -2.11 11.72
C PRO A 82 1.79 -0.71 11.97
N GLY A 83 2.59 0.15 12.61
CA GLY A 83 2.19 1.53 12.90
C GLY A 83 2.91 2.60 12.07
N PHE A 84 3.93 2.23 11.31
CA PHE A 84 4.63 3.14 10.41
C PHE A 84 3.91 3.24 9.07
N THR A 85 3.79 4.45 8.54
CA THR A 85 3.06 4.73 7.30
C THR A 85 3.67 4.07 6.06
N ASP A 86 4.95 3.70 6.11
CA ASP A 86 5.62 2.96 5.06
C ASP A 86 5.06 1.54 4.87
N PHE A 87 4.42 0.98 5.91
CA PHE A 87 3.79 -0.34 5.88
C PHE A 87 2.26 -0.27 5.90
N VAL A 88 1.70 0.82 5.39
CA VAL A 88 0.23 1.04 5.37
C VAL A 88 -0.52 -0.04 4.59
N GLY A 89 0.11 -0.70 3.62
CA GLY A 89 -0.47 -1.85 2.91
C GLY A 89 -0.91 -2.96 3.85
N GLU A 90 -0.12 -3.26 4.86
CA GLU A 90 -0.42 -4.25 5.89
C GLU A 90 -1.62 -3.82 6.77
N VAL A 91 -1.73 -2.51 7.09
CA VAL A 91 -2.87 -1.94 7.82
C VAL A 91 -4.16 -2.11 7.01
N ILE A 92 -4.12 -1.80 5.71
CA ILE A 92 -5.26 -1.96 4.80
C ILE A 92 -5.67 -3.43 4.72
N SER A 93 -4.71 -4.34 4.55
CA SER A 93 -4.95 -5.78 4.52
C SER A 93 -5.62 -6.27 5.80
N ALA A 94 -5.13 -5.86 6.97
CA ALA A 94 -5.71 -6.21 8.27
C ALA A 94 -7.15 -5.69 8.43
N LEU A 95 -7.37 -4.39 8.14
CA LEU A 95 -8.70 -3.77 8.27
C LEU A 95 -9.71 -4.38 7.28
N SER A 96 -9.29 -4.78 6.08
CA SER A 96 -10.18 -5.35 5.06
C SER A 96 -10.83 -6.67 5.46
N VAL A 97 -10.21 -7.41 6.39
CA VAL A 97 -10.72 -8.69 6.87
C VAL A 97 -11.21 -8.66 8.31
N SER A 98 -11.08 -7.51 8.98
CA SER A 98 -11.57 -7.31 10.35
C SER A 98 -13.08 -7.01 10.37
N ASP A 99 -13.70 -7.29 11.49
CA ASP A 99 -15.12 -6.96 11.75
C ASP A 99 -15.23 -5.75 12.68
N GLY A 100 -14.13 -5.40 13.36
CA GLY A 100 -13.98 -4.20 14.16
C GLY A 100 -12.51 -3.80 14.28
N ALA A 101 -12.26 -2.58 14.76
CA ALA A 101 -10.93 -2.06 14.97
C ALA A 101 -10.74 -1.54 16.40
N VAL A 102 -9.55 -1.69 16.97
CA VAL A 102 -9.11 -1.05 18.19
C VAL A 102 -7.99 -0.08 17.81
N LEU A 103 -8.30 1.21 17.92
CA LEU A 103 -7.34 2.27 17.66
C LEU A 103 -6.68 2.66 18.97
N LEU A 104 -5.36 2.46 19.08
CA LEU A 104 -4.61 2.87 20.25
C LEU A 104 -4.15 4.32 20.12
N VAL A 105 -4.27 5.05 21.21
CA VAL A 105 -3.78 6.42 21.35
C VAL A 105 -2.82 6.45 22.54
N ASP A 106 -1.62 6.95 22.32
CA ASP A 106 -0.64 7.11 23.40
C ASP A 106 -1.09 8.24 24.34
N SER A 107 -1.16 7.96 25.64
CA SER A 107 -1.64 8.93 26.66
C SER A 107 -0.76 10.16 26.81
N VAL A 108 0.47 10.13 26.31
CA VAL A 108 1.43 11.26 26.33
C VAL A 108 1.36 12.04 25.02
N ALA A 109 1.44 11.34 23.87
CA ALA A 109 1.49 11.95 22.55
C ALA A 109 0.11 12.39 22.04
N GLY A 110 -0.95 11.70 22.44
CA GLY A 110 -2.31 11.94 21.92
C GLY A 110 -2.49 11.38 20.50
N MET A 111 -3.29 12.07 19.69
CA MET A 111 -3.55 11.68 18.31
C MET A 111 -2.33 11.92 17.43
N GLU A 112 -1.84 10.88 16.78
CA GLU A 112 -0.65 10.89 15.93
C GLU A 112 -0.99 10.46 14.50
N VAL A 113 -0.13 10.84 13.54
CA VAL A 113 -0.35 10.63 12.08
C VAL A 113 -0.70 9.18 11.70
N GLY A 114 0.00 8.20 12.26
CA GLY A 114 -0.31 6.79 11.96
C GLY A 114 -1.70 6.39 12.45
N THR A 115 -2.18 6.97 13.56
CA THR A 115 -3.54 6.76 14.06
C THR A 115 -4.57 7.46 13.16
N GLU A 116 -4.28 8.69 12.68
CA GLU A 116 -5.11 9.40 11.70
C GLU A 116 -5.27 8.61 10.40
N VAL A 117 -4.17 8.05 9.89
CA VAL A 117 -4.17 7.20 8.68
C VAL A 117 -5.01 5.93 8.90
N ALA A 118 -4.81 5.25 10.03
CA ALA A 118 -5.59 4.06 10.38
C ALA A 118 -7.09 4.38 10.55
N TRP A 119 -7.40 5.53 11.15
CA TRP A 119 -8.78 6.03 11.30
C TRP A 119 -9.47 6.18 9.94
N ARG A 120 -8.81 6.86 8.99
CA ARG A 120 -9.34 7.06 7.63
C ARG A 120 -9.67 5.73 6.94
N TYR A 121 -8.77 4.75 7.00
CA TYR A 121 -9.05 3.43 6.42
C TYR A 121 -10.15 2.67 7.16
N ALA A 122 -10.23 2.81 8.49
CA ALA A 122 -11.36 2.25 9.25
C ALA A 122 -12.71 2.87 8.83
N ASP A 123 -12.72 4.18 8.44
CA ASP A 123 -13.90 4.82 7.85
C ASP A 123 -14.23 4.26 6.46
N GLU A 124 -13.23 4.08 5.58
CA GLU A 124 -13.43 3.49 4.24
C GLU A 124 -14.06 2.08 4.34
N PHE A 125 -13.60 1.25 5.27
CA PHE A 125 -14.16 -0.09 5.52
C PHE A 125 -15.42 -0.07 6.40
N LYS A 126 -15.85 1.10 6.86
CA LYS A 126 -17.03 1.28 7.74
C LYS A 126 -16.95 0.36 8.96
N LEU A 127 -15.77 0.28 9.58
CA LEU A 127 -15.54 -0.59 10.73
C LEU A 127 -16.03 0.06 12.03
N PRO A 128 -16.85 -0.64 12.83
CA PRO A 128 -17.03 -0.34 14.24
C PRO A 128 -15.67 -0.31 14.93
N ARG A 129 -15.49 0.61 15.88
CA ARG A 129 -14.17 0.77 16.50
C ARG A 129 -14.23 1.18 17.95
N PHE A 130 -13.16 0.89 18.68
CA PHE A 130 -12.88 1.40 19.99
C PHE A 130 -11.65 2.30 19.95
N ILE A 131 -11.61 3.28 20.84
CA ILE A 131 -10.40 4.03 21.15
C ILE A 131 -9.87 3.49 22.48
N VAL A 132 -8.61 3.07 22.48
CA VAL A 132 -7.92 2.68 23.73
C VAL A 132 -6.80 3.69 23.99
N ILE A 133 -6.98 4.51 25.02
CA ILE A 133 -5.91 5.37 25.51
C ILE A 133 -4.98 4.48 26.33
N ASN A 134 -3.79 4.25 25.74
CA ASN A 134 -2.81 3.31 26.26
C ASN A 134 -1.63 4.01 26.91
N LYS A 135 -0.84 3.27 27.71
CA LYS A 135 0.35 3.75 28.43
C LYS A 135 0.03 4.80 29.49
N ILE A 136 -1.12 4.71 30.14
CA ILE A 136 -1.54 5.63 31.21
C ILE A 136 -0.58 5.59 32.43
N ASP A 137 0.21 4.54 32.53
CA ASP A 137 1.28 4.33 33.53
C ASP A 137 2.52 5.21 33.33
N ARG A 138 2.67 5.87 32.17
CA ARG A 138 3.83 6.71 31.85
C ARG A 138 3.85 8.01 32.66
N GLU A 139 5.05 8.52 32.99
CA GLU A 139 5.26 9.71 33.83
C GLU A 139 4.50 10.96 33.37
N ASN A 140 4.43 11.19 32.04
CA ASN A 140 3.75 12.33 31.46
C ASN A 140 2.36 12.00 30.88
N ALA A 141 1.80 10.85 31.25
CA ALA A 141 0.47 10.45 30.82
C ALA A 141 -0.61 11.42 31.29
N ASN A 142 -1.58 11.66 30.43
CA ASN A 142 -2.77 12.45 30.74
C ASN A 142 -3.95 11.97 29.91
N PHE A 143 -4.84 11.22 30.51
CA PHE A 143 -6.01 10.64 29.86
C PHE A 143 -6.92 11.72 29.23
N ALA A 144 -7.23 12.78 29.97
CA ALA A 144 -8.13 13.83 29.51
C ALA A 144 -7.54 14.58 28.29
N LYS A 145 -6.23 14.89 28.31
CA LYS A 145 -5.56 15.54 27.18
C LYS A 145 -5.52 14.66 25.94
N ALA A 146 -5.23 13.38 26.11
CA ALA A 146 -5.23 12.42 25.01
C ALA A 146 -6.64 12.27 24.43
N LEU A 147 -7.67 12.15 25.27
CA LEU A 147 -9.06 12.10 24.83
C LEU A 147 -9.46 13.36 24.05
N ALA A 148 -9.15 14.56 24.58
CA ALA A 148 -9.42 15.82 23.90
C ALA A 148 -8.76 15.91 22.50
N SER A 149 -7.57 15.33 22.32
CA SER A 149 -6.91 15.27 21.00
C SER A 149 -7.66 14.38 20.01
N VAL A 150 -8.30 13.31 20.48
CA VAL A 150 -9.16 12.46 19.65
C VAL A 150 -10.48 13.16 19.31
N GLU A 151 -11.09 13.83 20.31
CA GLU A 151 -12.32 14.61 20.11
C GLU A 151 -12.13 15.73 19.08
N ALA A 152 -10.98 16.39 19.09
CA ALA A 152 -10.65 17.43 18.13
C ALA A 152 -10.50 16.90 16.67
N TYR A 153 -10.14 15.63 16.51
CA TYR A 153 -9.99 14.97 15.22
C TYR A 153 -11.28 14.30 14.73
N SER A 154 -12.03 13.69 15.66
CA SER A 154 -13.20 12.87 15.36
C SER A 154 -14.43 13.71 15.01
N SER A 155 -15.11 13.36 13.92
CA SER A 155 -16.48 13.85 13.65
C SER A 155 -17.56 13.01 14.32
N ALA A 156 -17.22 11.79 14.81
CA ALA A 156 -18.14 10.92 15.53
C ALA A 156 -18.14 11.23 17.03
N ARG A 157 -19.28 10.97 17.69
CA ARG A 157 -19.40 11.15 19.14
C ARG A 157 -18.61 10.07 19.88
N LEU A 158 -17.80 10.48 20.87
CA LEU A 158 -17.08 9.58 21.75
C LEU A 158 -17.86 9.32 23.03
N ILE A 159 -17.79 8.10 23.55
CA ILE A 159 -18.42 7.73 24.81
C ILE A 159 -17.46 6.93 25.69
N LYS A 160 -17.21 7.42 26.89
CA LYS A 160 -16.39 6.70 27.87
C LYS A 160 -17.14 5.46 28.37
N ILE A 161 -16.55 4.29 28.25
CA ILE A 161 -17.05 3.07 28.90
C ILE A 161 -16.13 2.63 30.03
N GLN A 162 -14.98 3.28 30.18
CA GLN A 162 -14.04 3.09 31.27
C GLN A 162 -13.46 4.43 31.71
N LEU A 163 -13.11 4.51 33.01
CA LEU A 163 -12.30 5.59 33.56
C LEU A 163 -11.01 5.01 34.16
N PRO A 164 -9.87 5.72 34.07
CA PRO A 164 -8.64 5.27 34.72
C PRO A 164 -8.75 5.36 36.25
N LEU A 165 -8.29 4.33 36.94
CA LEU A 165 -8.12 4.31 38.38
C LEU A 165 -6.70 4.75 38.73
N GLY A 166 -6.52 6.07 38.89
CA GLY A 166 -5.22 6.73 38.94
C GLY A 166 -4.61 6.99 37.60
N GLU A 167 -3.50 7.71 37.56
CA GLU A 167 -2.69 7.97 36.38
C GLU A 167 -1.20 7.89 36.70
N LYS A 168 -0.36 7.72 35.70
CA LYS A 168 1.10 7.64 35.85
C LYS A 168 1.49 6.47 36.77
N HIS A 169 2.36 6.70 37.71
CA HIS A 169 2.79 5.65 38.69
C HIS A 169 1.65 5.14 39.57
N ASP A 170 0.56 5.91 39.70
CA ASP A 170 -0.62 5.55 40.47
C ASP A 170 -1.71 4.87 39.67
N PHE A 171 -1.47 4.60 38.37
CA PHE A 171 -2.41 3.83 37.55
C PHE A 171 -2.45 2.37 37.97
N LYS A 172 -3.51 1.98 38.70
CA LYS A 172 -3.64 0.66 39.33
C LYS A 172 -4.71 -0.23 38.69
N GLY A 173 -5.56 0.32 37.83
CA GLY A 173 -6.68 -0.39 37.23
C GLY A 173 -7.61 0.54 36.49
N VAL A 174 -8.79 0.03 36.19
CA VAL A 174 -9.82 0.79 35.47
C VAL A 174 -11.19 0.65 36.16
N ILE A 175 -11.98 1.70 36.14
CA ILE A 175 -13.38 1.68 36.52
C ILE A 175 -14.18 1.34 35.26
N ASP A 176 -14.88 0.22 35.28
CA ASP A 176 -15.79 -0.18 34.23
C ASP A 176 -17.18 0.39 34.47
N LEU A 177 -17.61 1.28 33.60
CA LEU A 177 -18.90 1.97 33.72
C LEU A 177 -20.09 1.07 33.34
N ILE A 178 -19.86 -0.05 32.67
CA ILE A 178 -20.90 -1.03 32.36
C ILE A 178 -21.29 -1.82 33.59
N SER A 179 -20.34 -2.32 34.35
CA SER A 179 -20.58 -3.09 35.56
C SER A 179 -20.57 -2.26 36.86
N MET A 180 -20.15 -1.00 36.81
CA MET A 180 -19.91 -0.12 37.96
C MET A 180 -19.01 -0.78 39.03
N LYS A 181 -17.89 -1.32 38.58
CA LYS A 181 -16.85 -1.95 39.39
C LYS A 181 -15.46 -1.47 39.00
N ALA A 182 -14.52 -1.54 39.89
CA ALA A 182 -13.12 -1.27 39.64
C ALA A 182 -12.35 -2.59 39.43
N TYR A 183 -11.68 -2.70 38.27
CA TYR A 183 -10.84 -3.82 37.89
C TYR A 183 -9.38 -3.46 38.14
N MET A 184 -8.75 -4.16 39.08
CA MET A 184 -7.38 -3.91 39.52
C MET A 184 -6.38 -4.71 38.70
N GLY A 185 -5.25 -4.10 38.31
CA GLY A 185 -4.19 -4.74 37.55
C GLY A 185 -4.70 -5.34 36.24
N ASP A 186 -4.47 -6.63 36.03
CA ASP A 186 -4.91 -7.39 34.85
C ASP A 186 -6.44 -7.56 34.76
N GLY A 187 -7.15 -7.19 35.81
CA GLY A 187 -8.61 -7.26 35.90
C GLY A 187 -9.15 -8.54 36.50
N LYS A 188 -8.31 -9.42 37.02
CA LYS A 188 -8.78 -10.59 37.79
C LYS A 188 -9.31 -10.24 39.16
N THR A 189 -8.81 -9.16 39.76
CA THR A 189 -9.28 -8.65 41.07
C THR A 189 -10.28 -7.53 40.81
N ILE A 190 -11.52 -7.75 41.24
CA ILE A 190 -12.63 -6.80 41.08
C ILE A 190 -13.01 -6.28 42.48
N VAL A 191 -13.10 -4.98 42.62
CA VAL A 191 -13.45 -4.28 43.88
C VAL A 191 -14.51 -3.21 43.63
N ASP A 192 -15.07 -2.68 44.71
CA ASP A 192 -15.98 -1.55 44.60
C ASP A 192 -15.22 -0.27 44.22
N ILE A 193 -15.92 0.67 43.56
CA ILE A 193 -15.34 1.95 43.17
C ILE A 193 -14.92 2.72 44.41
N PRO A 194 -13.72 3.29 44.51
CA PRO A 194 -13.29 4.15 45.58
C PRO A 194 -14.27 5.30 45.81
N ALA A 195 -14.53 5.64 47.09
CA ALA A 195 -15.57 6.60 47.50
C ALA A 195 -15.39 8.00 46.86
N ASP A 196 -14.16 8.42 46.66
CA ASP A 196 -13.78 9.69 46.01
C ASP A 196 -14.03 9.74 44.49
N LEU A 197 -14.20 8.58 43.85
CA LEU A 197 -14.43 8.44 42.42
C LEU A 197 -15.89 8.06 42.08
N ILE A 198 -16.74 7.77 43.03
CA ILE A 198 -18.14 7.37 42.81
C ILE A 198 -18.90 8.45 42.03
N SER A 199 -18.80 9.70 42.44
CA SER A 199 -19.54 10.80 41.79
C SER A 199 -19.15 10.98 40.32
N SER A 200 -17.87 10.88 39.99
CA SER A 200 -17.41 10.99 38.61
C SER A 200 -17.79 9.75 37.77
N ALA A 201 -17.82 8.58 38.40
CA ALA A 201 -18.28 7.36 37.75
C ALA A 201 -19.79 7.38 37.47
N ASP A 202 -20.60 7.87 38.41
CA ASP A 202 -22.04 8.01 38.24
C ASP A 202 -22.40 9.02 37.15
N GLU A 203 -21.70 10.16 37.08
CA GLU A 203 -21.87 11.14 35.98
C GLU A 203 -21.55 10.53 34.63
N ALA A 204 -20.42 9.87 34.51
CA ALA A 204 -20.03 9.19 33.27
C ALA A 204 -20.98 8.03 32.90
N ARG A 205 -21.51 7.33 33.93
CA ARG A 205 -22.52 6.28 33.73
C ARG A 205 -23.83 6.82 33.17
N MET A 206 -24.29 7.99 33.67
CA MET A 206 -25.49 8.64 33.09
C MET A 206 -25.32 8.96 31.61
N GLN A 207 -24.18 9.55 31.23
CA GLN A 207 -23.87 9.80 29.82
C GLN A 207 -23.84 8.50 28.98
N LEU A 208 -23.32 7.41 29.56
CA LEU A 208 -23.28 6.10 28.93
C LEU A 208 -24.70 5.53 28.72
N MET A 209 -25.59 5.69 29.71
CA MET A 209 -27.00 5.25 29.59
C MET A 209 -27.77 6.06 28.53
N GLU A 210 -27.56 7.39 28.50
CA GLU A 210 -28.14 8.24 27.45
C GLU A 210 -27.70 7.79 26.05
N ALA A 211 -26.39 7.60 25.85
CA ALA A 211 -25.86 7.12 24.57
C ALA A 211 -26.42 5.74 24.19
N ALA A 212 -26.53 4.81 25.13
CA ALA A 212 -27.08 3.49 24.90
C ALA A 212 -28.57 3.53 24.55
N ALA A 213 -29.32 4.42 25.19
CA ALA A 213 -30.74 4.62 24.90
C ALA A 213 -30.98 5.07 23.45
N GLU A 214 -30.12 5.92 22.88
CA GLU A 214 -30.17 6.32 21.48
C GLU A 214 -29.96 5.15 20.49
N GLY A 215 -29.49 4.00 20.95
CA GLY A 215 -29.26 2.82 20.10
C GLY A 215 -30.52 2.12 19.62
N GLU A 216 -31.68 2.38 20.25
CA GLU A 216 -32.96 1.72 19.90
C GLU A 216 -34.12 2.59 20.41
N ASP A 217 -35.13 2.88 19.58
CA ASP A 217 -36.26 3.74 19.93
C ASP A 217 -36.98 3.29 21.21
N ALA A 218 -37.18 1.99 21.40
CA ALA A 218 -37.80 1.44 22.59
C ALA A 218 -36.99 1.67 23.88
N LEU A 219 -35.66 1.67 23.77
CA LEU A 219 -34.77 2.00 24.90
C LEU A 219 -34.80 3.49 25.22
N LEU A 220 -34.89 4.34 24.20
CA LEU A 220 -34.98 5.77 24.36
C LEU A 220 -36.31 6.17 25.06
N GLU A 221 -37.44 5.63 24.64
CA GLU A 221 -38.74 5.84 25.28
C GLU A 221 -38.68 5.43 26.77
N LYS A 222 -38.19 4.23 27.04
CA LYS A 222 -38.06 3.74 28.42
C LYS A 222 -37.16 4.62 29.30
N TYR A 223 -36.01 5.03 28.73
CA TYR A 223 -35.07 5.89 29.49
C TYR A 223 -35.65 7.26 29.78
N LEU A 224 -36.42 7.84 28.85
CA LEU A 224 -37.12 9.13 29.08
C LEU A 224 -38.22 9.01 30.11
N GLU A 225 -38.87 7.84 30.27
CA GLU A 225 -39.91 7.62 31.25
C GLU A 225 -39.37 7.28 32.67
N SER A 226 -38.33 6.42 32.72
CA SER A 226 -37.84 5.86 33.99
C SER A 226 -36.49 6.42 34.47
N GLY A 227 -35.70 6.98 33.56
CA GLY A 227 -34.32 7.41 33.81
C GLY A 227 -33.32 6.24 33.95
N GLU A 228 -33.74 5.02 33.72
CA GLU A 228 -32.94 3.83 33.98
C GLU A 228 -33.04 2.78 32.85
N LEU A 229 -31.93 2.06 32.62
CA LEU A 229 -31.85 0.85 31.76
C LEU A 229 -31.32 -0.31 32.60
N THR A 230 -31.85 -1.49 32.38
CA THR A 230 -31.27 -2.71 32.95
C THR A 230 -29.90 -2.99 32.28
N GLN A 231 -29.11 -3.87 32.91
CA GLN A 231 -27.77 -4.25 32.37
C GLN A 231 -27.84 -4.80 30.95
N ASP A 232 -28.83 -5.66 30.67
CA ASP A 232 -29.02 -6.27 29.35
C ASP A 232 -29.44 -5.23 28.30
N GLU A 233 -30.32 -4.29 28.67
CA GLU A 233 -30.75 -3.20 27.82
C GLU A 233 -29.60 -2.24 27.52
N LEU A 234 -28.78 -1.92 28.53
CA LEU A 234 -27.58 -1.11 28.33
C LEU A 234 -26.63 -1.76 27.34
N LEU A 235 -26.31 -3.04 27.52
CA LEU A 235 -25.42 -3.79 26.60
C LEU A 235 -26.00 -3.86 25.19
N ARG A 236 -27.31 -4.07 25.05
CA ARG A 236 -27.99 -4.08 23.75
C ARG A 236 -27.91 -2.74 23.06
N GLY A 237 -28.20 -1.65 23.77
CA GLY A 237 -28.09 -0.29 23.26
C GLY A 237 -26.66 0.07 22.85
N LEU A 238 -25.69 -0.22 23.72
CA LEU A 238 -24.26 -0.01 23.43
C LEU A 238 -23.80 -0.78 22.21
N LYS A 239 -24.20 -2.06 22.08
CA LYS A 239 -23.87 -2.88 20.90
C LYS A 239 -24.40 -2.25 19.61
N ASN A 240 -25.62 -1.71 19.65
CA ASN A 240 -26.25 -1.06 18.49
C ASN A 240 -25.52 0.24 18.10
N ILE A 241 -25.19 1.12 19.05
CA ILE A 241 -24.48 2.37 18.73
C ILE A 241 -23.05 2.12 18.23
N VAL A 242 -22.38 1.09 18.73
CA VAL A 242 -21.07 0.67 18.23
C VAL A 242 -21.19 0.13 16.80
N ARG A 243 -22.14 -0.76 16.56
CA ARG A 243 -22.36 -1.37 15.25
C ARG A 243 -22.70 -0.36 14.15
N THR A 244 -23.49 0.66 14.50
CA THR A 244 -23.89 1.73 13.56
C THR A 244 -22.83 2.82 13.42
N GLY A 245 -21.85 2.86 14.32
CA GLY A 245 -20.83 3.92 14.39
C GLY A 245 -21.38 5.26 14.91
N ALA A 246 -22.55 5.27 15.54
CA ALA A 246 -23.16 6.48 16.13
C ALA A 246 -22.30 7.04 17.28
N TYR A 247 -21.71 6.15 18.04
CA TYR A 247 -20.73 6.45 19.08
C TYR A 247 -19.51 5.55 19.00
N ILE A 248 -18.36 6.08 19.38
CA ILE A 248 -17.11 5.34 19.49
C ILE A 248 -16.76 5.20 20.98
N PRO A 249 -16.73 3.97 21.54
CA PRO A 249 -16.34 3.73 22.91
C PRO A 249 -14.87 4.09 23.17
N VAL A 250 -14.62 4.71 24.33
CA VAL A 250 -13.29 5.06 24.83
C VAL A 250 -12.97 4.21 26.05
N LEU A 251 -11.85 3.52 25.98
CA LEU A 251 -11.30 2.65 27.02
C LEU A 251 -9.91 3.11 27.40
N CYS A 252 -9.37 2.53 28.45
CA CYS A 252 -8.03 2.84 28.94
C CYS A 252 -7.25 1.59 29.35
N ALA A 253 -5.93 1.60 29.10
CA ALA A 253 -5.06 0.47 29.38
C ALA A 253 -3.59 0.87 29.60
N ALA A 254 -2.82 -0.07 30.15
CA ALA A 254 -1.36 -0.10 30.09
C ALA A 254 -0.93 -1.53 29.71
N GLY A 255 -0.90 -1.81 28.40
CA GLY A 255 -0.65 -3.15 27.87
C GLY A 255 0.68 -3.77 28.32
N ALA A 256 1.75 -2.98 28.44
CA ALA A 256 3.05 -3.45 28.89
C ALA A 256 3.06 -3.93 30.37
N HIS A 257 2.10 -3.50 31.19
CA HIS A 257 1.93 -3.90 32.58
C HIS A 257 0.64 -4.69 32.83
N GLU A 258 -0.04 -5.10 31.74
CA GLU A 258 -1.29 -5.88 31.76
C GLU A 258 -2.44 -5.21 32.55
N ILE A 259 -2.45 -3.88 32.65
CA ILE A 259 -3.51 -3.16 33.35
C ILE A 259 -4.69 -2.88 32.40
N GLY A 260 -5.91 -3.22 32.81
CA GLY A 260 -7.14 -2.97 32.06
C GLY A 260 -7.45 -4.03 30.98
N ILE A 261 -6.77 -5.19 31.00
CA ILE A 261 -6.88 -6.20 29.91
C ILE A 261 -8.22 -6.92 29.93
N ALA A 262 -8.66 -7.44 31.09
CA ALA A 262 -9.92 -8.18 31.19
C ALA A 262 -11.14 -7.35 30.77
N PRO A 263 -11.34 -6.11 31.28
CA PRO A 263 -12.48 -5.30 30.86
C PRO A 263 -12.41 -4.87 29.38
N LEU A 264 -11.21 -4.74 28.80
CA LEU A 264 -11.07 -4.50 27.35
C LEU A 264 -11.49 -5.73 26.54
N LEU A 265 -11.06 -6.95 26.93
CA LEU A 265 -11.49 -8.19 26.27
C LEU A 265 -12.99 -8.43 26.44
N ASN A 266 -13.57 -8.09 27.61
CA ASN A 266 -15.03 -8.12 27.82
C ASN A 266 -15.73 -7.20 26.82
N ALA A 267 -15.28 -5.95 26.68
CA ALA A 267 -15.86 -5.01 25.72
C ALA A 267 -15.77 -5.53 24.27
N ILE A 268 -14.66 -6.14 23.87
CA ILE A 268 -14.53 -6.74 22.54
C ILE A 268 -15.57 -7.86 22.33
N VAL A 269 -15.73 -8.76 23.29
CA VAL A 269 -16.69 -9.85 23.19
C VAL A 269 -18.12 -9.35 23.16
N ASP A 270 -18.46 -8.41 24.05
CA ASP A 270 -19.84 -8.00 24.31
C ASP A 270 -20.34 -6.95 23.30
N LEU A 271 -19.48 -6.07 22.79
CA LEU A 271 -19.87 -4.91 21.98
C LEU A 271 -19.41 -4.96 20.51
N MET A 272 -18.28 -5.64 20.19
CA MET A 272 -17.88 -5.78 18.79
C MET A 272 -18.77 -6.77 18.06
N PRO A 273 -19.11 -6.49 16.78
CA PRO A 273 -19.93 -7.42 16.01
C PRO A 273 -19.20 -8.71 15.69
N SER A 274 -19.97 -9.80 15.60
CA SER A 274 -19.52 -11.02 14.92
C SER A 274 -19.53 -10.82 13.41
N PRO A 275 -18.85 -11.69 12.62
CA PRO A 275 -18.95 -11.65 11.17
C PRO A 275 -20.37 -11.71 10.63
N ALA A 276 -21.27 -12.46 11.29
CA ALA A 276 -22.69 -12.57 10.91
C ALA A 276 -23.46 -11.25 11.07
N GLU A 277 -23.02 -10.37 11.96
CA GLU A 277 -23.66 -9.07 12.22
C GLU A 277 -23.11 -7.94 11.33
N ARG A 278 -22.09 -8.23 10.51
CA ARG A 278 -21.54 -7.30 9.54
C ARG A 278 -22.42 -7.22 8.29
N PRO A 279 -22.43 -6.08 7.57
CA PRO A 279 -23.05 -6.00 6.26
C PRO A 279 -22.50 -7.06 5.32
N ALA A 280 -23.36 -7.59 4.43
CA ALA A 280 -22.94 -8.55 3.41
C ALA A 280 -21.80 -8.03 2.55
N THR A 281 -20.82 -8.86 2.27
CA THR A 281 -19.70 -8.56 1.36
C THR A 281 -20.20 -8.60 -0.08
N THR A 282 -19.89 -7.56 -0.84
CA THR A 282 -20.24 -7.52 -2.27
C THR A 282 -19.15 -8.22 -3.08
N GLY A 283 -19.54 -9.19 -3.89
CA GLY A 283 -18.69 -9.88 -4.85
C GLY A 283 -19.21 -9.72 -6.27
N GLN A 284 -18.38 -10.02 -7.25
CA GLN A 284 -18.73 -10.05 -8.68
C GLN A 284 -18.92 -11.50 -9.12
N GLY A 285 -20.18 -11.92 -9.28
CA GLY A 285 -20.55 -13.23 -9.82
C GLY A 285 -20.78 -13.21 -11.32
N LYS A 286 -21.15 -14.36 -11.90
CA LYS A 286 -21.44 -14.47 -13.35
C LYS A 286 -22.62 -13.62 -13.82
N ALA A 287 -23.59 -13.39 -12.96
CA ALA A 287 -24.81 -12.63 -13.26
C ALA A 287 -24.71 -11.13 -12.89
N GLY A 288 -23.60 -10.70 -12.33
CA GLY A 288 -23.39 -9.33 -11.83
C GLY A 288 -23.00 -9.31 -10.35
N GLU A 289 -23.27 -8.19 -9.69
CA GLU A 289 -22.99 -8.04 -8.26
C GLU A 289 -23.82 -9.01 -7.42
N GLU A 290 -23.16 -9.64 -6.45
CA GLU A 290 -23.75 -10.57 -5.50
C GLU A 290 -23.38 -10.20 -4.07
N LYS A 291 -24.33 -10.32 -3.15
CA LYS A 291 -24.12 -10.06 -1.72
C LYS A 291 -23.97 -11.38 -0.94
N LEU A 292 -22.81 -11.56 -0.34
CA LEU A 292 -22.45 -12.72 0.46
C LEU A 292 -22.52 -12.36 1.95
N THR A 293 -23.35 -13.05 2.69
CA THR A 293 -23.39 -12.95 4.16
C THR A 293 -22.46 -13.99 4.76
N ALA A 294 -21.86 -13.68 5.91
CA ALA A 294 -21.08 -14.65 6.66
C ALA A 294 -22.02 -15.68 7.29
N SER A 295 -22.30 -16.75 6.55
CA SER A 295 -23.18 -17.84 6.93
C SER A 295 -22.54 -19.18 6.57
N ASP A 296 -22.56 -20.13 7.50
CA ASP A 296 -22.00 -21.48 7.33
C ASP A 296 -22.72 -22.31 6.24
N THR A 297 -23.96 -21.96 5.94
CA THR A 297 -24.78 -22.65 4.92
C THR A 297 -24.69 -22.02 3.53
N GLY A 298 -23.95 -20.93 3.37
CA GLY A 298 -23.73 -20.26 2.08
C GLY A 298 -22.74 -21.01 1.18
N PRO A 299 -22.58 -20.57 -0.08
CA PRO A 299 -21.53 -21.08 -0.96
C PRO A 299 -20.15 -20.75 -0.38
N VAL A 300 -19.17 -21.65 -0.59
CA VAL A 300 -17.81 -21.41 -0.09
C VAL A 300 -17.10 -20.34 -0.92
N VAL A 301 -16.78 -19.23 -0.28
CA VAL A 301 -16.00 -18.14 -0.86
C VAL A 301 -14.93 -17.69 0.13
N LEU A 302 -13.68 -17.74 -0.28
CA LEU A 302 -12.51 -17.34 0.51
C LEU A 302 -11.85 -16.13 -0.12
N TYR A 303 -11.55 -15.10 0.66
CA TYR A 303 -10.77 -13.95 0.24
C TYR A 303 -9.33 -14.04 0.78
N VAL A 304 -8.35 -14.01 -0.10
CA VAL A 304 -6.92 -14.08 0.24
C VAL A 304 -6.41 -12.68 0.55
N TRP A 305 -6.22 -12.40 1.84
CA TRP A 305 -5.80 -11.06 2.28
C TRP A 305 -4.30 -10.90 2.46
N LYS A 306 -3.55 -12.03 2.52
CA LYS A 306 -2.10 -12.04 2.68
C LYS A 306 -1.48 -13.32 2.13
N THR A 307 -0.32 -13.20 1.50
CA THR A 307 0.55 -14.34 1.17
C THR A 307 1.96 -14.05 1.66
N THR A 308 2.68 -15.07 2.12
CA THR A 308 4.08 -14.92 2.54
C THR A 308 4.89 -16.12 2.08
N ALA A 309 6.16 -15.89 1.74
CA ALA A 309 7.11 -16.97 1.52
C ALA A 309 7.75 -17.38 2.84
N ASP A 310 7.54 -18.64 3.22
CA ASP A 310 8.23 -19.27 4.34
C ASP A 310 9.37 -20.16 3.80
N PRO A 311 10.61 -20.05 4.31
CA PRO A 311 11.74 -20.81 3.80
C PRO A 311 11.61 -22.33 3.93
N PHE A 312 10.83 -22.83 4.90
CA PHE A 312 10.68 -24.24 5.21
C PHE A 312 9.37 -24.84 4.68
N VAL A 313 8.28 -24.10 4.82
CA VAL A 313 6.93 -24.56 4.46
C VAL A 313 6.60 -24.21 3.01
N GLY A 314 7.21 -23.19 2.46
CA GLY A 314 6.90 -22.61 1.15
C GLY A 314 5.89 -21.47 1.24
N LYS A 315 5.09 -21.27 0.20
CA LYS A 315 4.09 -20.19 0.16
C LYS A 315 2.96 -20.45 1.15
N MET A 316 2.78 -19.54 2.10
CA MET A 316 1.66 -19.51 3.05
C MET A 316 0.59 -18.55 2.51
N THR A 317 -0.66 -19.00 2.51
CA THR A 317 -1.80 -18.21 1.99
C THR A 317 -2.83 -18.03 3.10
N TYR A 318 -3.03 -16.79 3.52
CA TYR A 318 -3.97 -16.39 4.57
C TYR A 318 -5.27 -15.93 3.92
N PHE A 319 -6.38 -16.42 4.41
CA PHE A 319 -7.69 -16.06 3.87
C PHE A 319 -8.74 -15.86 4.97
N LYS A 320 -9.75 -15.06 4.66
CA LYS A 320 -11.01 -14.99 5.40
C LYS A 320 -12.05 -15.85 4.69
N VAL A 321 -12.76 -16.65 5.43
CA VAL A 321 -13.96 -17.34 4.93
C VAL A 321 -15.09 -16.32 4.83
N ILE A 322 -15.41 -15.85 3.63
CA ILE A 322 -16.46 -14.83 3.42
C ILE A 322 -17.84 -15.45 3.59
N SER A 323 -18.03 -16.66 3.08
CA SER A 323 -19.28 -17.43 3.15
C SER A 323 -18.97 -18.91 3.09
N GLY A 324 -19.88 -19.73 3.63
CA GLY A 324 -19.75 -21.17 3.66
C GLY A 324 -18.82 -21.67 4.77
N THR A 325 -18.56 -22.94 4.76
CA THR A 325 -17.66 -23.64 5.68
C THR A 325 -16.62 -24.39 4.89
N ILE A 326 -15.34 -24.24 5.25
CA ILE A 326 -14.24 -24.89 4.54
C ILE A 326 -13.59 -25.96 5.40
N SER A 327 -13.35 -27.14 4.81
CA SER A 327 -12.61 -28.22 5.43
C SER A 327 -11.27 -28.45 4.76
N SER A 328 -10.37 -29.15 5.44
CA SER A 328 -9.11 -29.61 4.88
C SER A 328 -9.37 -30.45 3.61
N ASP A 329 -8.47 -30.37 2.65
CA ASP A 329 -8.53 -31.03 1.34
C ASP A 329 -9.66 -30.58 0.38
N ALA A 330 -10.31 -29.45 0.65
CA ALA A 330 -11.29 -28.88 -0.26
C ALA A 330 -10.68 -28.47 -1.61
N HIS A 331 -11.49 -28.59 -2.67
CA HIS A 331 -11.14 -28.15 -4.02
C HIS A 331 -11.93 -26.91 -4.40
N LEU A 332 -11.23 -25.82 -4.69
CA LEU A 332 -11.82 -24.54 -5.07
C LEU A 332 -11.18 -24.05 -6.37
N ILE A 333 -11.84 -23.11 -7.02
CA ILE A 333 -11.28 -22.38 -8.17
C ILE A 333 -10.78 -21.01 -7.72
N ASN A 334 -9.58 -20.64 -8.13
CA ASN A 334 -9.13 -19.26 -8.09
C ASN A 334 -9.87 -18.50 -9.20
N THR A 335 -10.81 -17.63 -8.82
CA THR A 335 -11.72 -16.97 -9.76
C THR A 335 -11.05 -15.87 -10.57
N VAL A 336 -9.92 -15.34 -10.10
CA VAL A 336 -9.14 -14.31 -10.80
C VAL A 336 -8.30 -14.92 -11.91
N LYS A 337 -7.65 -16.07 -11.63
CA LYS A 337 -6.72 -16.76 -12.55
C LYS A 337 -7.36 -17.94 -13.29
N ASN A 338 -8.57 -18.33 -12.91
CA ASN A 338 -9.31 -19.45 -13.46
C ASN A 338 -8.54 -20.79 -13.39
N VAL A 339 -7.96 -21.08 -12.23
CA VAL A 339 -7.14 -22.28 -11.97
C VAL A 339 -7.71 -23.02 -10.75
N ASP A 340 -7.77 -24.35 -10.85
CA ASP A 340 -8.19 -25.21 -9.72
C ASP A 340 -7.06 -25.25 -8.66
N GLU A 341 -7.44 -25.08 -7.38
CA GLU A 341 -6.55 -25.14 -6.21
C GLU A 341 -7.09 -26.16 -5.19
N ARG A 342 -6.17 -26.93 -4.58
CA ARG A 342 -6.49 -27.86 -3.49
C ARG A 342 -5.91 -27.33 -2.19
N LEU A 343 -6.78 -27.17 -1.18
CA LEU A 343 -6.40 -26.70 0.16
C LEU A 343 -5.92 -27.87 1.01
N ALA A 344 -4.66 -28.22 0.91
CA ALA A 344 -4.06 -29.32 1.66
C ALA A 344 -3.62 -28.87 3.05
N GLY A 345 -4.35 -29.28 4.08
CA GLY A 345 -4.05 -28.96 5.48
C GLY A 345 -4.46 -27.53 5.87
N LEU A 346 -5.50 -27.43 6.68
CA LEU A 346 -6.02 -26.17 7.19
C LEU A 346 -5.40 -25.86 8.55
N HIS A 347 -4.91 -24.63 8.72
CA HIS A 347 -4.26 -24.17 9.94
C HIS A 347 -4.79 -22.80 10.37
N ILE A 348 -4.64 -22.52 11.65
CA ILE A 348 -4.70 -21.16 12.21
C ILE A 348 -3.30 -20.83 12.67
N GLN A 349 -2.78 -19.68 12.27
CA GLN A 349 -1.44 -19.25 12.66
C GLN A 349 -1.51 -18.37 13.90
N ARG A 350 -0.59 -18.61 14.85
CA ARG A 350 -0.31 -17.76 16.01
C ARG A 350 1.18 -17.44 16.04
N GLY A 351 1.57 -16.29 15.52
CA GLY A 351 2.98 -16.00 15.32
C GLY A 351 3.66 -17.07 14.46
N LYS A 352 4.67 -17.75 15.00
CA LYS A 352 5.35 -18.89 14.31
C LYS A 352 4.60 -20.22 14.41
N GLU A 353 3.62 -20.33 15.31
CA GLU A 353 2.92 -21.57 15.57
C GLU A 353 1.80 -21.81 14.55
N ASN A 354 1.78 -22.98 13.92
CA ASN A 354 0.73 -23.41 13.02
C ASN A 354 -0.16 -24.44 13.76
N ILE A 355 -1.37 -24.02 14.13
CA ILE A 355 -2.36 -24.84 14.83
C ILE A 355 -3.27 -25.51 13.79
N ALA A 356 -3.15 -26.83 13.63
CA ALA A 356 -3.99 -27.56 12.69
C ALA A 356 -5.46 -27.55 13.12
N VAL A 357 -6.35 -27.26 12.17
CA VAL A 357 -7.80 -27.30 12.37
C VAL A 357 -8.46 -28.13 11.26
N LYS A 358 -9.63 -28.69 11.55
CA LYS A 358 -10.35 -29.52 10.57
C LYS A 358 -11.27 -28.70 9.70
N ILE A 359 -11.86 -27.66 10.27
CA ILE A 359 -12.90 -26.83 9.67
C ILE A 359 -12.63 -25.36 10.03
N ALA A 360 -12.93 -24.45 9.13
CA ALA A 360 -13.07 -23.02 9.41
C ALA A 360 -14.45 -22.56 8.95
N HIS A 361 -15.15 -21.83 9.82
CA HIS A 361 -16.51 -21.33 9.63
C HIS A 361 -16.52 -19.98 8.92
N ALA A 362 -17.67 -19.57 8.41
CA ALA A 362 -17.86 -18.24 7.82
C ALA A 362 -17.39 -17.14 8.79
N GLY A 363 -16.61 -16.21 8.29
CA GLY A 363 -16.00 -15.15 9.07
C GLY A 363 -14.64 -15.47 9.67
N ASP A 364 -14.23 -16.75 9.74
CA ASP A 364 -12.95 -17.12 10.35
C ASP A 364 -11.74 -16.80 9.46
N LEU A 365 -10.59 -16.62 10.10
CA LEU A 365 -9.30 -16.41 9.46
C LEU A 365 -8.47 -17.70 9.56
N ALA A 366 -8.04 -18.21 8.42
CA ALA A 366 -7.26 -19.42 8.35
C ALA A 366 -6.11 -19.32 7.34
N VAL A 367 -5.26 -20.34 7.35
CA VAL A 367 -4.03 -20.39 6.55
C VAL A 367 -3.90 -21.77 5.91
N VAL A 368 -3.45 -21.77 4.66
CA VAL A 368 -3.08 -22.96 3.94
C VAL A 368 -1.71 -22.79 3.30
N ALA A 369 -0.95 -23.86 3.21
CA ALA A 369 0.37 -23.83 2.58
C ALA A 369 0.33 -24.31 1.13
N LYS A 370 1.32 -23.87 0.33
CA LYS A 370 1.66 -24.43 -0.99
C LYS A 370 0.63 -24.20 -2.12
N LEU A 371 -0.23 -23.20 -2.03
CA LEU A 371 -1.01 -22.76 -3.17
C LEU A 371 -0.09 -22.02 -4.14
N THR A 372 0.21 -22.63 -5.29
CA THR A 372 1.22 -22.10 -6.22
C THR A 372 0.71 -20.95 -7.07
N ASN A 373 -0.57 -20.98 -7.44
CA ASN A 373 -1.17 -20.01 -8.34
C ASN A 373 -1.93 -18.88 -7.63
N THR A 374 -2.09 -18.97 -6.32
CA THR A 374 -2.88 -18.01 -5.53
C THR A 374 -1.99 -16.93 -4.94
N ALA A 375 -2.36 -15.66 -5.09
CA ALA A 375 -1.66 -14.48 -4.58
C ALA A 375 -2.56 -13.64 -3.67
N THR A 376 -2.00 -12.65 -3.00
CA THR A 376 -2.75 -11.65 -2.22
C THR A 376 -3.76 -10.95 -3.11
N GLY A 377 -5.01 -10.79 -2.64
CA GLY A 377 -6.12 -10.21 -3.38
C GLY A 377 -6.94 -11.22 -4.21
N ASP A 378 -6.47 -12.47 -4.37
CA ASP A 378 -7.23 -13.48 -5.09
C ASP A 378 -8.45 -13.97 -4.28
N THR A 379 -9.45 -14.47 -4.99
CA THR A 379 -10.62 -15.12 -4.41
C THR A 379 -10.65 -16.59 -4.80
N LEU A 380 -10.87 -17.48 -3.83
CA LEU A 380 -11.11 -18.89 -4.05
C LEU A 380 -12.59 -19.19 -3.79
N ALA A 381 -13.26 -19.83 -4.74
CA ALA A 381 -14.68 -20.14 -4.64
C ALA A 381 -15.02 -21.54 -5.18
N GLU A 382 -16.22 -22.01 -4.88
CA GLU A 382 -16.73 -23.23 -5.50
C GLU A 382 -16.85 -23.09 -7.02
N LYS A 383 -16.52 -24.13 -7.76
CA LYS A 383 -16.52 -24.13 -9.23
C LYS A 383 -17.91 -23.88 -9.85
N ASN A 384 -18.95 -24.30 -9.15
CA ASN A 384 -20.34 -24.08 -9.53
C ASN A 384 -20.86 -22.68 -9.15
N HIS A 385 -20.18 -21.98 -8.23
CA HIS A 385 -20.52 -20.64 -7.76
C HIS A 385 -19.31 -19.70 -7.75
N PRO A 386 -18.72 -19.38 -8.91
CA PRO A 386 -17.54 -18.51 -8.98
C PRO A 386 -17.93 -17.04 -8.76
N VAL A 387 -17.50 -16.51 -7.62
CA VAL A 387 -17.63 -15.10 -7.25
C VAL A 387 -16.24 -14.55 -6.94
N THR A 388 -15.96 -13.34 -7.38
CA THR A 388 -14.70 -12.63 -7.11
C THR A 388 -14.96 -11.47 -6.17
N ILE A 389 -14.21 -11.40 -5.07
CA ILE A 389 -14.25 -10.28 -4.12
C ILE A 389 -13.33 -9.17 -4.65
N PRO A 390 -13.79 -7.92 -4.71
CA PRO A 390 -12.94 -6.81 -5.15
C PRO A 390 -11.79 -6.56 -4.17
N VAL A 391 -10.60 -6.34 -4.72
CA VAL A 391 -9.41 -5.99 -3.94
C VAL A 391 -9.57 -4.58 -3.36
N PRO A 392 -9.22 -4.34 -2.09
CA PRO A 392 -9.18 -3.01 -1.51
C PRO A 392 -8.29 -2.06 -2.32
N LYS A 393 -8.59 -0.77 -2.27
CA LYS A 393 -7.73 0.24 -2.88
C LYS A 393 -6.49 0.45 -2.02
N TYR A 394 -5.34 0.19 -2.59
CA TYR A 394 -4.04 0.51 -1.97
C TYR A 394 -3.53 1.85 -2.49
N PRO A 395 -2.78 2.61 -1.68
CA PRO A 395 -2.14 3.84 -2.13
C PRO A 395 -1.09 3.55 -3.21
N ALA A 396 -0.90 4.49 -4.12
CA ALA A 396 0.12 4.38 -5.16
C ALA A 396 1.53 4.40 -4.54
N ALA A 397 2.39 3.50 -4.99
CA ALA A 397 3.79 3.42 -4.63
C ALA A 397 4.59 4.50 -5.40
N LEU A 398 4.93 5.59 -4.77
CA LEU A 398 5.58 6.74 -5.43
C LEU A 398 7.05 6.91 -5.09
N PHE A 399 7.56 6.20 -4.10
CA PHE A 399 8.98 6.19 -3.80
C PHE A 399 9.68 5.18 -4.72
N GLN A 400 10.53 5.68 -5.63
CA GLN A 400 11.16 4.91 -6.70
C GLN A 400 12.66 4.76 -6.47
N VAL A 401 13.17 3.56 -6.76
CA VAL A 401 14.61 3.27 -6.79
C VAL A 401 14.96 2.41 -8.01
N ALA A 402 16.13 2.62 -8.55
CA ALA A 402 16.70 1.71 -9.54
C ALA A 402 17.35 0.51 -8.84
N ILE A 403 17.11 -0.69 -9.35
CA ILE A 403 17.65 -1.93 -8.78
C ILE A 403 18.81 -2.42 -9.62
N HIS A 404 19.90 -2.77 -8.95
CA HIS A 404 21.10 -3.36 -9.54
C HIS A 404 21.45 -4.68 -8.86
N PRO A 405 21.88 -5.71 -9.60
CA PRO A 405 22.38 -6.94 -9.00
C PRO A 405 23.75 -6.72 -8.36
N LYS A 406 24.02 -7.38 -7.23
CA LYS A 406 25.37 -7.38 -6.62
C LYS A 406 26.37 -8.23 -7.42
N THR A 407 25.86 -9.30 -8.05
CA THR A 407 26.65 -10.21 -8.88
C THR A 407 25.96 -10.53 -10.19
N GLN A 408 26.70 -11.02 -11.18
CA GLN A 408 26.12 -11.44 -12.45
C GLN A 408 25.12 -12.61 -12.28
N ALA A 409 25.34 -13.48 -11.28
CA ALA A 409 24.42 -14.58 -10.97
C ALA A 409 23.08 -14.07 -10.41
N ASP A 410 23.08 -12.92 -9.73
CA ASP A 410 21.84 -12.30 -9.22
C ASP A 410 21.01 -11.66 -10.34
N ALA A 411 21.64 -11.20 -11.42
CA ALA A 411 20.95 -10.52 -12.53
C ALA A 411 19.78 -11.33 -13.11
N ALA A 412 19.97 -12.63 -13.33
CA ALA A 412 18.93 -13.52 -13.84
C ALA A 412 17.77 -13.75 -12.87
N LYS A 413 17.96 -13.45 -11.58
CA LYS A 413 17.00 -13.70 -10.51
C LYS A 413 16.22 -12.44 -10.11
N ILE A 414 16.58 -11.24 -10.59
CA ILE A 414 15.91 -9.97 -10.23
C ILE A 414 14.41 -10.05 -10.50
N SER A 415 14.02 -10.25 -11.76
CA SER A 415 12.61 -10.23 -12.17
C SER A 415 11.74 -11.24 -11.41
N PRO A 416 12.10 -12.53 -11.29
CA PRO A 416 11.29 -13.48 -10.53
C PRO A 416 11.24 -13.15 -9.03
N THR A 417 12.29 -12.57 -8.44
CA THR A 417 12.30 -12.15 -7.04
C THR A 417 11.39 -10.96 -6.82
N LEU A 418 11.51 -9.90 -7.63
CA LEU A 418 10.66 -8.72 -7.53
C LEU A 418 9.18 -9.06 -7.77
N THR A 419 8.88 -9.94 -8.72
CA THR A 419 7.51 -10.41 -8.96
C THR A 419 6.93 -11.07 -7.71
N ARG A 420 7.67 -11.96 -7.05
CA ARG A 420 7.22 -12.62 -5.82
C ARG A 420 7.03 -11.64 -4.67
N LEU A 421 7.92 -10.67 -4.52
CA LEU A 421 7.80 -9.65 -3.49
C LEU A 421 6.56 -8.78 -3.70
N CYS A 422 6.25 -8.41 -4.96
CA CYS A 422 5.03 -7.67 -5.30
C CYS A 422 3.75 -8.51 -5.20
N GLU A 423 3.82 -9.84 -5.32
CA GLU A 423 2.68 -10.73 -5.04
C GLU A 423 2.33 -10.78 -3.54
N GLU A 424 3.32 -10.55 -2.67
CA GLU A 424 3.13 -10.55 -1.23
C GLU A 424 2.67 -9.20 -0.69
N ASP A 425 3.10 -8.09 -1.33
CA ASP A 425 2.81 -6.73 -0.91
C ASP A 425 2.19 -5.91 -2.06
N MET A 426 0.92 -5.57 -1.90
CA MET A 426 0.13 -4.82 -2.88
C MET A 426 0.54 -3.33 -3.00
N THR A 427 1.42 -2.84 -2.11
CA THR A 427 2.00 -1.49 -2.18
C THR A 427 3.39 -1.46 -2.81
N LEU A 428 3.82 -2.59 -3.36
CA LEU A 428 5.02 -2.70 -4.19
C LEU A 428 4.65 -2.85 -5.66
N SER A 429 5.46 -2.25 -6.53
CA SER A 429 5.41 -2.51 -7.96
C SER A 429 6.80 -2.41 -8.57
N TRP A 430 7.02 -3.07 -9.69
CA TRP A 430 8.27 -2.96 -10.43
C TRP A 430 8.04 -3.00 -11.93
N HIS A 431 8.93 -2.36 -12.67
CA HIS A 431 8.94 -2.41 -14.14
C HIS A 431 10.35 -2.18 -14.68
N ASN A 432 10.55 -2.56 -15.95
CA ASN A 432 11.75 -2.19 -16.69
C ASN A 432 11.50 -0.91 -17.47
N GLU A 433 12.21 0.16 -17.13
CA GLU A 433 12.18 1.41 -17.88
C GLU A 433 13.03 1.28 -19.14
N ARG A 434 12.36 1.23 -20.29
CA ARG A 434 13.01 0.97 -21.59
C ARG A 434 13.98 2.06 -21.99
N THR A 435 13.65 3.31 -21.71
CA THR A 435 14.46 4.48 -22.10
C THR A 435 15.79 4.52 -21.39
N THR A 436 15.79 4.19 -20.09
CA THR A 436 17.01 4.23 -19.26
C THR A 436 17.67 2.86 -19.09
N GLY A 437 16.99 1.79 -19.47
CA GLY A 437 17.44 0.40 -19.29
C GLY A 437 17.50 -0.04 -17.83
N GLN A 438 16.84 0.68 -16.92
CA GLN A 438 16.84 0.39 -15.50
C GLN A 438 15.65 -0.47 -15.09
N THR A 439 15.85 -1.36 -14.12
CA THR A 439 14.77 -1.99 -13.37
C THR A 439 14.39 -1.08 -12.23
N ILE A 440 13.16 -0.57 -12.24
CA ILE A 440 12.63 0.34 -11.22
C ILE A 440 11.74 -0.44 -10.27
N LEU A 441 12.01 -0.30 -8.97
CA LEU A 441 11.17 -0.75 -7.87
C LEU A 441 10.51 0.46 -7.23
N GLN A 442 9.22 0.36 -6.98
CA GLN A 442 8.41 1.41 -6.37
C GLN A 442 7.81 0.89 -5.07
N GLY A 443 7.81 1.71 -4.04
CA GLY A 443 7.25 1.40 -2.71
C GLY A 443 6.73 2.65 -2.02
N MET A 444 6.36 2.50 -0.75
CA MET A 444 5.75 3.57 0.04
C MET A 444 6.77 4.56 0.62
N GLY A 445 8.01 4.15 0.79
CA GLY A 445 9.08 5.00 1.35
C GLY A 445 10.42 4.26 1.40
N ASP A 446 11.44 4.95 1.92
CA ASP A 446 12.80 4.42 2.03
C ASP A 446 12.90 3.21 2.97
N GLN A 447 12.20 3.25 4.12
CA GLN A 447 12.16 2.12 5.06
C GLN A 447 11.51 0.90 4.42
N HIS A 448 10.45 1.09 3.64
CA HIS A 448 9.79 0.01 2.92
C HIS A 448 10.75 -0.66 1.93
N ILE A 449 11.42 0.12 1.10
CA ILE A 449 12.39 -0.41 0.13
C ILE A 449 13.55 -1.12 0.83
N ASP A 450 14.08 -0.58 1.93
CA ASP A 450 15.18 -1.20 2.67
C ASP A 450 14.78 -2.59 3.22
N VAL A 451 13.57 -2.73 3.77
CA VAL A 451 13.01 -4.02 4.19
C VAL A 451 12.88 -4.99 3.01
N VAL A 452 12.38 -4.53 1.87
CA VAL A 452 12.24 -5.35 0.65
C VAL A 452 13.61 -5.85 0.15
N MET A 453 14.63 -4.99 0.15
CA MET A 453 15.99 -5.35 -0.24
C MET A 453 16.60 -6.40 0.70
N HIS A 454 16.39 -6.22 2.01
CA HIS A 454 16.85 -7.21 3.01
C HIS A 454 16.13 -8.55 2.81
N ARG A 455 14.83 -8.54 2.55
CA ARG A 455 14.02 -9.72 2.29
C ARG A 455 14.45 -10.45 1.00
N ALA A 456 14.81 -9.72 -0.07
CA ALA A 456 15.38 -10.30 -1.27
C ALA A 456 16.65 -11.11 -0.95
N GLN A 457 17.50 -10.59 -0.06
CA GLN A 457 18.74 -11.27 0.36
C GLN A 457 18.45 -12.47 1.26
N THR A 458 17.59 -12.33 2.29
CA THR A 458 17.41 -13.37 3.33
C THR A 458 16.49 -14.51 2.88
N LYS A 459 15.36 -14.19 2.24
CA LYS A 459 14.37 -15.22 1.84
C LYS A 459 14.61 -15.78 0.44
N PHE A 460 15.11 -14.96 -0.49
CA PHE A 460 15.31 -15.38 -1.89
C PHE A 460 16.77 -15.58 -2.27
N GLN A 461 17.72 -15.24 -1.38
CA GLN A 461 19.17 -15.35 -1.60
C GLN A 461 19.63 -14.60 -2.86
N VAL A 462 19.08 -13.40 -3.08
CA VAL A 462 19.40 -12.52 -4.20
C VAL A 462 19.98 -11.22 -3.68
N GLY A 463 21.24 -10.96 -4.02
CA GLY A 463 21.93 -9.72 -3.65
C GLY A 463 21.57 -8.58 -4.58
N LEU A 464 20.91 -7.57 -4.02
CA LEU A 464 20.49 -6.36 -4.76
C LEU A 464 21.07 -5.11 -4.11
N THR A 465 21.24 -4.06 -4.91
CA THR A 465 21.56 -2.70 -4.46
C THR A 465 20.61 -1.70 -5.08
N THR A 466 20.38 -0.58 -4.41
CA THR A 466 19.55 0.51 -4.90
C THR A 466 20.42 1.61 -5.50
N GLY A 467 19.90 2.25 -6.55
CA GLY A 467 20.47 3.44 -7.17
C GLY A 467 19.39 4.50 -7.42
N GLU A 468 19.81 5.66 -7.89
CA GLU A 468 18.84 6.70 -8.27
C GLU A 468 18.19 6.36 -9.61
N PRO A 469 16.85 6.52 -9.72
CA PRO A 469 16.16 6.40 -10.98
C PRO A 469 16.62 7.50 -11.94
N LYS A 470 16.85 7.14 -13.19
CA LYS A 470 17.15 8.11 -14.23
C LYS A 470 15.87 8.67 -14.82
N VAL A 471 15.88 9.95 -15.12
CA VAL A 471 14.77 10.57 -15.84
C VAL A 471 14.80 10.10 -17.30
N PRO A 472 13.69 9.62 -17.87
CA PRO A 472 13.61 9.18 -19.25
C PRO A 472 13.54 10.39 -20.20
N TYR A 473 14.65 11.13 -20.33
CA TYR A 473 14.75 12.20 -21.31
C TYR A 473 14.62 11.69 -22.74
N ARG A 474 14.18 12.56 -23.65
CA ARG A 474 14.07 12.27 -25.07
C ARG A 474 14.71 13.39 -25.90
N GLU A 475 15.28 13.03 -27.04
CA GLU A 475 15.69 14.02 -28.06
C GLU A 475 14.50 14.36 -28.95
N GLY A 476 14.50 15.55 -29.50
CA GLY A 476 13.57 15.98 -30.51
C GLY A 476 14.07 17.17 -31.31
N ILE A 477 13.27 17.67 -32.23
CA ILE A 477 13.60 18.77 -33.14
C ILE A 477 12.57 19.88 -33.04
N THR A 478 13.01 21.12 -33.29
CA THR A 478 12.13 22.31 -33.20
C THR A 478 11.72 22.88 -34.54
N ARG A 479 12.43 22.55 -35.62
CA ARG A 479 12.18 23.06 -36.97
C ARG A 479 12.41 21.97 -38.01
N LYS A 480 11.90 22.17 -39.19
CA LYS A 480 12.19 21.28 -40.35
C LYS A 480 13.56 21.54 -40.92
N ALA A 481 14.22 20.47 -41.35
CA ALA A 481 15.47 20.50 -42.09
C ALA A 481 15.54 19.35 -43.09
N SER A 482 16.33 19.56 -44.12
CA SER A 482 16.57 18.56 -45.15
C SER A 482 18.05 18.25 -45.30
N ALA A 483 18.38 16.99 -45.47
CA ALA A 483 19.76 16.58 -45.70
C ALA A 483 19.86 15.49 -46.71
N MET A 484 21.07 15.35 -47.27
CA MET A 484 21.40 14.24 -48.16
C MET A 484 22.67 13.53 -47.68
N TYR A 485 22.74 12.26 -47.90
CA TYR A 485 23.96 11.51 -47.68
C TYR A 485 24.15 10.45 -48.77
N ARG A 486 25.42 10.37 -49.26
CA ARG A 486 25.82 9.37 -50.26
C ARG A 486 26.80 8.38 -49.63
N HIS A 487 26.36 7.14 -49.48
CA HIS A 487 27.23 6.04 -49.08
C HIS A 487 27.87 5.44 -50.33
N LYS A 488 29.21 5.50 -50.41
CA LYS A 488 30.00 4.84 -51.49
C LYS A 488 31.19 4.13 -50.87
N LYS A 489 31.25 2.81 -51.00
CA LYS A 489 32.38 2.00 -50.52
C LYS A 489 32.84 1.07 -51.66
N GLN A 490 34.10 1.19 -52.02
CA GLN A 490 34.77 0.35 -53.05
C GLN A 490 36.06 -0.20 -52.42
N THR A 491 36.02 -1.39 -51.81
CA THR A 491 37.19 -2.07 -51.28
C THR A 491 37.11 -3.55 -51.67
N GLY A 492 37.90 -3.92 -52.67
CA GLY A 492 38.24 -5.34 -53.05
C GLY A 492 37.12 -6.36 -53.11
N GLY A 493 35.93 -6.02 -53.60
CA GLY A 493 34.76 -6.89 -53.70
C GLY A 493 33.55 -6.15 -54.30
N ALA A 494 32.34 -6.71 -54.13
CA ALA A 494 31.12 -6.06 -54.61
C ALA A 494 30.97 -4.69 -53.95
N GLY A 495 30.86 -3.61 -54.73
CA GLY A 495 30.70 -2.22 -54.27
C GLY A 495 29.41 -2.02 -53.45
N GLN A 496 29.37 -0.96 -52.68
CA GLN A 496 28.16 -0.48 -51.96
C GLN A 496 27.88 0.96 -52.38
N PHE A 497 26.70 1.22 -52.93
CA PHE A 497 26.25 2.56 -53.28
C PHE A 497 24.82 2.78 -52.84
N GLY A 498 24.52 3.91 -52.27
CA GLY A 498 23.19 4.39 -51.92
C GLY A 498 23.22 5.88 -51.59
N GLU A 499 22.32 6.64 -52.16
CA GLU A 499 22.15 8.05 -51.87
C GLU A 499 20.71 8.31 -51.45
N VAL A 500 20.55 9.01 -50.32
CA VAL A 500 19.24 9.31 -49.72
C VAL A 500 19.13 10.79 -49.44
N HIS A 501 18.05 11.38 -49.92
CA HIS A 501 17.64 12.74 -49.58
C HIS A 501 16.39 12.66 -48.70
N LEU A 502 16.44 13.20 -47.51
CA LEU A 502 15.30 13.18 -46.61
C LEU A 502 15.08 14.54 -45.92
N ARG A 503 13.88 14.73 -45.44
CA ARG A 503 13.46 15.87 -44.64
C ARG A 503 12.93 15.38 -43.32
N VAL A 504 13.30 16.07 -42.26
CA VAL A 504 12.75 15.85 -40.92
C VAL A 504 11.86 17.04 -40.53
N GLU A 505 10.74 16.76 -39.87
CA GLU A 505 9.80 17.77 -39.41
C GLU A 505 9.34 17.41 -37.99
N PRO A 506 9.10 18.41 -37.09
CA PRO A 506 8.43 18.14 -35.81
C PRO A 506 7.08 17.48 -36.03
N TYR A 507 6.78 16.45 -35.19
CA TYR A 507 5.56 15.67 -35.30
C TYR A 507 4.83 15.62 -33.93
N SER A 508 3.57 16.02 -33.91
CA SER A 508 2.77 16.15 -32.66
C SER A 508 1.71 15.05 -32.50
N GLU A 509 1.47 14.24 -33.53
CA GLU A 509 0.41 13.20 -33.51
C GLU A 509 0.92 11.83 -33.08
N GLY A 510 2.22 11.73 -32.73
CA GLY A 510 2.84 10.49 -32.29
C GLY A 510 4.36 10.60 -32.18
N ASP A 511 5.01 9.51 -31.80
CA ASP A 511 6.47 9.49 -31.61
C ASP A 511 7.26 9.51 -32.93
N PHE A 512 6.72 8.88 -34.00
CA PHE A 512 7.43 8.77 -35.28
C PHE A 512 6.45 8.51 -36.43
N GLU A 513 6.68 9.23 -37.54
CA GLU A 513 6.03 8.98 -38.83
C GLU A 513 7.09 8.87 -39.93
N PHE A 514 7.00 7.85 -40.77
CA PHE A 514 7.84 7.68 -41.95
C PHE A 514 6.98 7.76 -43.23
N ALA A 515 7.34 8.67 -44.14
CA ALA A 515 6.62 8.91 -45.38
C ALA A 515 7.58 8.99 -46.56
N ASP A 516 7.08 8.83 -47.79
CA ASP A 516 7.82 9.07 -49.01
C ASP A 516 7.09 10.10 -49.89
N GLU A 517 7.85 10.98 -50.51
CA GLU A 517 7.44 11.93 -51.57
C GLU A 517 8.28 11.74 -52.84
N LEU A 518 8.65 10.50 -53.12
CA LEU A 518 9.50 10.18 -54.30
C LEU A 518 8.80 10.52 -55.60
N VAL A 519 9.48 11.34 -56.44
CA VAL A 519 9.03 11.70 -57.78
C VAL A 519 10.02 11.13 -58.79
N GLY A 520 9.53 10.26 -59.69
CA GLY A 520 10.37 9.63 -60.71
C GLY A 520 10.92 8.24 -60.31
N MET A 521 11.92 7.75 -61.04
CA MET A 521 12.50 6.40 -60.88
C MET A 521 13.94 6.40 -60.32
N ASN A 522 14.39 7.49 -59.67
CA ASN A 522 15.76 7.61 -59.20
C ASN A 522 16.08 6.69 -58.03
N LEU A 523 15.07 6.35 -57.25
CA LEU A 523 15.15 5.45 -56.09
C LEU A 523 13.96 4.50 -56.10
N SER A 524 14.24 3.20 -56.11
CA SER A 524 13.21 2.17 -55.98
C SER A 524 12.59 2.16 -54.58
N LYS A 525 11.25 2.06 -54.50
CA LYS A 525 10.52 1.93 -53.21
C LYS A 525 10.95 0.71 -52.41
N SER A 526 11.59 -0.30 -53.02
CA SER A 526 12.14 -1.46 -52.32
C SER A 526 13.24 -1.11 -51.29
N TYR A 527 13.85 0.07 -51.42
CA TYR A 527 14.89 0.56 -50.51
C TYR A 527 14.34 1.42 -49.32
N LEU A 528 13.04 1.77 -49.33
CA LEU A 528 12.42 2.51 -48.22
C LEU A 528 12.46 1.75 -46.87
N PRO A 529 12.14 0.44 -46.79
CA PRO A 529 12.25 -0.30 -45.55
C PRO A 529 13.67 -0.35 -44.96
N PRO A 530 14.76 -0.59 -45.73
CA PRO A 530 16.14 -0.44 -45.27
C PRO A 530 16.46 0.97 -44.75
N ILE A 531 16.01 2.03 -45.41
CA ILE A 531 16.20 3.42 -45.00
C ILE A 531 15.51 3.63 -43.64
N GLU A 532 14.25 3.28 -43.51
CA GLU A 532 13.48 3.39 -42.26
C GLU A 532 14.14 2.61 -41.13
N LYS A 533 14.61 1.38 -41.37
CA LYS A 533 15.33 0.58 -40.38
C LYS A 533 16.57 1.31 -39.85
N GLY A 534 17.37 1.93 -40.74
CA GLY A 534 18.54 2.72 -40.36
C GLY A 534 18.20 3.95 -39.52
N ILE A 535 17.10 4.60 -39.85
CA ILE A 535 16.57 5.75 -39.10
C ILE A 535 16.10 5.33 -37.70
N ARG A 536 15.26 4.29 -37.61
CA ARG A 536 14.74 3.78 -36.31
C ARG A 536 15.87 3.34 -35.39
N ALA A 537 16.85 2.63 -35.87
CA ALA A 537 18.03 2.23 -35.11
C ALA A 537 18.88 3.43 -34.62
N THR A 538 18.80 4.57 -35.32
CA THR A 538 19.46 5.81 -34.91
C THR A 538 18.63 6.55 -33.89
N MET A 539 17.30 6.57 -34.04
CA MET A 539 16.40 7.18 -33.06
C MET A 539 16.51 6.52 -31.69
N GLU A 540 16.63 5.19 -31.63
CA GLU A 540 16.81 4.47 -30.36
C GLU A 540 18.09 4.87 -29.61
N LYS A 541 19.16 5.19 -30.34
CA LYS A 541 20.48 5.54 -29.78
C LYS A 541 20.66 7.03 -29.54
N GLY A 542 19.74 7.84 -30.05
CA GLY A 542 19.87 9.29 -30.10
C GLY A 542 20.90 9.79 -31.13
N VAL A 543 20.89 11.09 -31.36
CA VAL A 543 21.72 11.76 -32.38
C VAL A 543 22.73 12.73 -31.77
N PHE A 544 22.36 13.48 -30.73
CA PHE A 544 23.21 14.53 -30.17
C PHE A 544 23.49 14.40 -28.68
N ALA A 545 22.57 13.84 -27.90
CA ALA A 545 22.72 13.67 -26.45
C ALA A 545 22.76 12.20 -26.00
N GLY A 546 22.43 11.27 -26.91
CA GLY A 546 22.40 9.82 -26.64
C GLY A 546 21.10 9.33 -26.01
N TYR A 547 20.05 10.16 -25.98
CA TYR A 547 18.70 9.77 -25.56
C TYR A 547 17.84 9.40 -26.76
N PRO A 548 16.86 8.51 -26.62
CA PRO A 548 15.96 8.16 -27.72
C PRO A 548 15.30 9.40 -28.33
N LEU A 549 15.29 9.50 -29.67
CA LEU A 549 14.67 10.61 -30.38
C LEU A 549 13.21 10.27 -30.69
N SER A 550 12.31 11.21 -30.44
CA SER A 550 10.87 11.08 -30.66
C SER A 550 10.26 12.35 -31.25
N ASN A 551 8.95 12.30 -31.55
CA ASN A 551 8.20 13.44 -32.07
C ASN A 551 8.75 13.95 -33.42
N VAL A 552 9.13 13.04 -34.33
CA VAL A 552 9.71 13.38 -35.62
C VAL A 552 8.97 12.67 -36.76
N LYS A 553 8.66 13.43 -37.80
CA LYS A 553 8.24 12.95 -39.09
C LYS A 553 9.43 12.97 -40.07
N VAL A 554 9.68 11.87 -40.72
CA VAL A 554 10.75 11.72 -41.73
C VAL A 554 10.14 11.46 -43.07
N ILE A 555 10.53 12.25 -44.04
CA ILE A 555 10.04 12.17 -45.42
C ILE A 555 11.22 11.97 -46.36
N VAL A 556 11.23 10.84 -47.04
CA VAL A 556 12.22 10.59 -48.12
C VAL A 556 11.64 11.15 -49.41
N PHE A 557 12.30 12.15 -50.01
CA PHE A 557 11.80 12.83 -51.19
C PHE A 557 12.64 12.63 -52.47
N ASP A 558 13.91 12.15 -52.36
CA ASP A 558 14.75 11.81 -53.50
C ASP A 558 15.85 10.82 -53.07
N GLY A 559 16.55 10.28 -54.03
CA GLY A 559 17.69 9.39 -53.82
C GLY A 559 18.29 8.93 -55.12
N LYS A 560 19.38 8.15 -55.05
CA LYS A 560 20.03 7.61 -56.21
C LYS A 560 20.51 6.19 -55.97
N GLU A 561 20.18 5.30 -56.86
CA GLU A 561 20.68 3.95 -56.90
C GLU A 561 21.69 3.70 -58.04
N HIS A 562 22.53 2.70 -57.87
CA HIS A 562 23.47 2.23 -58.89
C HIS A 562 23.06 0.84 -59.36
N PRO A 563 23.00 0.56 -60.66
CA PRO A 563 22.44 -0.70 -61.20
C PRO A 563 23.09 -1.98 -60.67
N VAL A 564 24.35 -1.92 -60.23
CA VAL A 564 25.12 -3.09 -59.79
C VAL A 564 25.48 -3.05 -58.29
N ASP A 565 25.81 -1.85 -57.77
CA ASP A 565 26.38 -1.69 -56.39
C ASP A 565 25.34 -1.34 -55.32
N SER A 566 24.09 -1.10 -55.72
CA SER A 566 23.03 -0.79 -54.77
C SER A 566 22.55 -2.03 -54.01
N LYS A 567 22.69 -1.98 -52.66
CA LYS A 567 22.28 -3.03 -51.72
C LYS A 567 21.51 -2.43 -50.59
N PRO A 568 20.58 -3.20 -49.92
CA PRO A 568 19.82 -2.73 -48.78
C PRO A 568 20.68 -2.10 -47.67
N VAL A 569 21.83 -2.71 -47.35
CA VAL A 569 22.75 -2.20 -46.30
C VAL A 569 23.35 -0.82 -46.65
N ALA A 570 23.52 -0.50 -47.93
CA ALA A 570 24.02 0.81 -48.35
C ALA A 570 22.98 1.90 -48.11
N PHE A 571 21.71 1.62 -48.32
CA PHE A 571 20.60 2.53 -48.07
C PHE A 571 20.26 2.62 -46.57
N GLU A 572 20.40 1.55 -45.78
CA GLU A 572 20.33 1.59 -44.33
C GLU A 572 21.38 2.55 -43.75
N THR A 573 22.61 2.48 -44.26
CA THR A 573 23.69 3.40 -43.86
C THR A 573 23.45 4.82 -44.37
N ALA A 574 23.03 5.00 -45.62
CA ALA A 574 22.76 6.32 -46.17
C ALA A 574 21.60 7.04 -45.48
N GLY A 575 20.52 6.31 -45.21
CA GLY A 575 19.37 6.84 -44.43
C GLY A 575 19.76 7.25 -43.03
N ARG A 576 20.53 6.40 -42.35
CA ARG A 576 21.05 6.71 -41.00
C ARG A 576 21.87 8.00 -40.98
N GLU A 577 22.83 8.14 -41.87
CA GLU A 577 23.73 9.33 -41.83
C GLU A 577 23.03 10.59 -42.36
N ALA A 578 22.13 10.49 -43.36
CA ALA A 578 21.31 11.62 -43.80
C ALA A 578 20.38 12.08 -42.68
N PHE A 579 19.79 11.15 -41.93
CA PHE A 579 18.94 11.49 -40.75
C PHE A 579 19.70 12.23 -39.66
N LYS A 580 20.92 11.78 -39.31
CA LYS A 580 21.76 12.48 -38.32
C LYS A 580 22.04 13.91 -38.73
N ILE A 581 22.39 14.14 -39.99
CA ILE A 581 22.66 15.50 -40.49
C ILE A 581 21.39 16.36 -40.41
N ALA A 582 20.27 15.83 -40.89
CA ALA A 582 18.99 16.53 -40.86
C ALA A 582 18.55 16.90 -39.46
N VAL A 583 18.67 15.99 -38.49
CA VAL A 583 18.34 16.25 -37.07
C VAL A 583 19.25 17.33 -36.49
N HIS A 584 20.55 17.31 -36.76
CA HIS A 584 21.49 18.32 -36.30
C HIS A 584 21.10 19.71 -36.81
N ASP A 585 20.65 19.82 -38.07
CA ASP A 585 20.27 21.10 -38.69
C ASP A 585 18.83 21.54 -38.31
N ALA A 586 18.01 20.60 -37.74
CA ALA A 586 16.63 20.84 -37.37
C ALA A 586 16.45 21.50 -36.00
N GLY A 587 17.52 21.96 -35.36
CA GLY A 587 17.45 22.55 -34.01
C GLY A 587 17.12 21.51 -32.95
N PRO A 588 18.04 20.57 -32.67
CA PRO A 588 17.82 19.52 -31.68
C PRO A 588 17.65 20.07 -30.28
N VAL A 589 16.73 19.50 -29.54
CA VAL A 589 16.39 19.85 -28.15
C VAL A 589 16.22 18.59 -27.32
N LEU A 590 16.36 18.75 -26.00
CA LEU A 590 16.08 17.71 -25.03
C LEU A 590 14.68 17.93 -24.44
N PHE A 591 13.90 16.87 -24.35
CA PHE A 591 12.58 16.86 -23.71
C PHE A 591 12.64 16.14 -22.36
N GLU A 592 11.91 16.65 -21.38
CA GLU A 592 11.69 16.04 -20.07
C GLU A 592 10.20 15.70 -19.85
N PRO A 593 9.89 14.62 -19.12
CA PRO A 593 8.51 14.29 -18.76
C PRO A 593 7.97 15.27 -17.72
N ILE A 594 6.78 15.81 -17.98
CA ILE A 594 6.00 16.64 -17.07
C ILE A 594 4.90 15.79 -16.47
N MET A 595 4.81 15.82 -15.15
CA MET A 595 3.82 15.04 -14.40
C MET A 595 2.67 15.93 -13.94
N ASN A 596 1.44 15.46 -14.09
CA ASN A 596 0.28 15.97 -13.38
C ASN A 596 0.34 15.41 -11.96
N VAL A 597 0.47 16.29 -10.98
CA VAL A 597 0.63 15.94 -9.56
C VAL A 597 -0.58 16.42 -8.78
N HIS A 598 -1.18 15.53 -8.02
CA HIS A 598 -2.30 15.79 -7.12
C HIS A 598 -1.84 15.59 -5.69
N ILE A 599 -1.68 16.66 -4.92
CA ILE A 599 -1.10 16.68 -3.58
C ILE A 599 -2.19 16.98 -2.56
N VAL A 600 -2.29 16.17 -1.51
CA VAL A 600 -3.23 16.35 -0.40
C VAL A 600 -2.45 16.58 0.88
N ILE A 601 -2.70 17.70 1.54
CA ILE A 601 -1.98 18.15 2.74
C ILE A 601 -2.92 18.82 3.74
N PRO A 602 -2.58 18.89 5.04
CA PRO A 602 -3.31 19.74 5.99
C PRO A 602 -3.25 21.22 5.56
N ASP A 603 -4.32 21.97 5.80
CA ASP A 603 -4.42 23.40 5.40
C ASP A 603 -3.25 24.24 5.95
N ALA A 604 -2.78 23.92 7.15
CA ALA A 604 -1.65 24.61 7.77
C ALA A 604 -0.33 24.53 6.98
N ASN A 605 -0.17 23.51 6.12
CA ASN A 605 1.06 23.28 5.35
C ASN A 605 0.99 23.82 3.92
N MET A 606 -0.13 24.46 3.52
CA MET A 606 -0.34 24.95 2.16
C MET A 606 0.77 25.91 1.70
N GLY A 607 1.17 26.85 2.56
CA GLY A 607 2.19 27.86 2.22
C GLY A 607 3.57 27.24 1.92
N ASP A 608 3.98 26.30 2.77
CA ASP A 608 5.28 25.62 2.62
C ASP A 608 5.34 24.79 1.33
N VAL A 609 4.28 24.04 1.06
CA VAL A 609 4.20 23.17 -0.13
C VAL A 609 4.08 23.99 -1.41
N MET A 610 3.34 25.10 -1.41
CA MET A 610 3.25 26.00 -2.55
C MET A 610 4.62 26.65 -2.87
N SER A 611 5.36 27.05 -1.83
CA SER A 611 6.72 27.60 -1.98
C SER A 611 7.69 26.56 -2.54
N ASP A 612 7.63 25.33 -2.02
CA ASP A 612 8.47 24.22 -2.50
C ASP A 612 8.17 23.86 -3.97
N LEU A 613 6.90 23.79 -4.36
CA LEU A 613 6.51 23.54 -5.76
C LEU A 613 7.06 24.59 -6.73
N ASN A 614 7.09 25.86 -6.34
CA ASN A 614 7.68 26.91 -7.14
C ASN A 614 9.19 26.69 -7.34
N THR A 615 9.91 26.24 -6.31
CA THR A 615 11.36 25.95 -6.45
C THR A 615 11.61 24.73 -7.34
N ARG A 616 10.63 23.83 -7.48
CA ARG A 616 10.65 22.61 -8.33
C ARG A 616 10.13 22.88 -9.74
N ARG A 617 10.09 24.09 -10.19
CA ARG A 617 9.55 24.46 -11.51
C ARG A 617 8.08 24.03 -11.69
N GLY A 618 7.35 23.81 -10.58
CA GLY A 618 5.95 23.39 -10.57
C GLY A 618 5.04 24.53 -11.01
N ARG A 619 4.04 24.18 -11.83
CA ARG A 619 2.97 25.10 -12.24
C ARG A 619 1.68 24.66 -11.57
N VAL A 620 1.28 25.37 -10.51
CA VAL A 620 0.03 25.10 -9.82
C VAL A 620 -1.15 25.47 -10.74
N GLN A 621 -2.08 24.55 -10.90
CA GLN A 621 -3.25 24.69 -11.76
C GLN A 621 -4.52 25.04 -10.98
N GLY A 622 -4.59 24.61 -9.73
CA GLY A 622 -5.72 24.87 -8.85
C GLY A 622 -5.48 24.35 -7.45
N THR A 623 -6.24 24.88 -6.51
CA THR A 623 -6.29 24.43 -5.12
C THR A 623 -7.74 24.30 -4.66
N GLU A 624 -8.03 23.25 -3.92
CA GLU A 624 -9.34 22.99 -3.33
C GLU A 624 -9.14 22.71 -1.83
N SER A 625 -10.06 23.16 -0.97
CA SER A 625 -10.01 22.83 0.45
C SER A 625 -11.21 21.96 0.81
N GLU A 626 -10.96 20.81 1.42
CA GLU A 626 -11.96 19.89 1.86
C GLU A 626 -11.63 19.35 3.27
N ARG A 627 -12.51 19.58 4.23
CA ARG A 627 -12.45 19.02 5.60
C ARG A 627 -11.10 19.21 6.31
N GLY A 628 -10.51 20.40 6.22
CA GLY A 628 -9.23 20.71 6.87
C GLY A 628 -8.00 20.24 6.10
N HIS A 629 -8.18 19.81 4.86
CA HIS A 629 -7.12 19.47 3.93
C HIS A 629 -7.18 20.33 2.68
N THR A 630 -6.01 20.74 2.21
CA THR A 630 -5.86 21.40 0.92
C THR A 630 -5.40 20.41 -0.13
N ILE A 631 -6.11 20.38 -1.25
CA ILE A 631 -5.77 19.62 -2.44
C ILE A 631 -5.10 20.57 -3.43
N ILE A 632 -3.89 20.27 -3.87
CA ILE A 632 -3.12 21.08 -4.83
C ILE A 632 -2.93 20.27 -6.10
N ASN A 633 -3.41 20.79 -7.23
CA ASN A 633 -3.16 20.24 -8.56
C ASN A 633 -2.05 21.05 -9.23
N ALA A 634 -0.99 20.37 -9.67
CA ALA A 634 0.18 21.03 -10.27
C ALA A 634 0.80 20.20 -11.40
N GLN A 635 1.47 20.86 -12.32
CA GLN A 635 2.34 20.24 -13.31
C GLN A 635 3.79 20.43 -12.89
N VAL A 636 4.55 19.34 -12.74
CA VAL A 636 5.92 19.36 -12.24
C VAL A 636 6.79 18.44 -13.08
N PRO A 637 8.02 18.83 -13.46
CA PRO A 637 8.95 17.93 -14.14
C PRO A 637 9.31 16.73 -13.26
N LEU A 638 9.36 15.52 -13.85
CA LEU A 638 9.67 14.28 -13.12
C LEU A 638 11.01 14.35 -12.37
N ALA A 639 12.00 15.03 -12.95
CA ALA A 639 13.31 15.25 -12.33
C ALA A 639 13.22 15.86 -10.92
N GLU A 640 12.23 16.71 -10.69
CA GLU A 640 12.01 17.40 -9.41
C GLU A 640 11.19 16.57 -8.42
N MET A 641 10.57 15.47 -8.88
CA MET A 641 9.67 14.63 -8.09
C MET A 641 10.31 13.35 -7.54
N LEU A 642 11.50 12.96 -8.01
CA LEU A 642 12.14 11.68 -7.67
C LEU A 642 12.31 11.45 -6.16
N ARG A 643 12.52 12.51 -5.37
CA ARG A 643 12.65 12.46 -3.90
C ARG A 643 11.54 13.22 -3.16
N TYR A 644 10.47 13.56 -3.86
CA TYR A 644 9.43 14.42 -3.29
C TYR A 644 8.67 13.79 -2.14
N THR A 645 8.46 12.47 -2.16
CA THR A 645 7.80 11.72 -1.06
C THR A 645 8.42 12.02 0.31
N THR A 646 9.75 11.95 0.41
CA THR A 646 10.47 12.19 1.67
C THR A 646 10.33 13.65 2.11
N GLN A 647 10.41 14.58 1.18
CA GLN A 647 10.31 16.02 1.49
C GLN A 647 8.89 16.44 1.87
N LEU A 648 7.87 15.94 1.14
CA LEU A 648 6.47 16.22 1.48
C LEU A 648 6.12 15.71 2.90
N ARG A 649 6.59 14.51 3.24
CA ARG A 649 6.43 13.97 4.60
C ARG A 649 7.13 14.83 5.65
N SER A 650 8.31 15.35 5.35
CA SER A 650 9.03 16.26 6.26
C SER A 650 8.25 17.54 6.52
N PHE A 651 7.72 18.22 5.48
CA PHE A 651 6.95 19.45 5.62
C PHE A 651 5.63 19.25 6.36
N THR A 652 4.98 18.09 6.15
CA THR A 652 3.63 17.84 6.66
C THR A 652 3.61 16.97 7.92
N GLY A 653 4.78 16.68 8.50
CA GLY A 653 4.88 15.75 9.62
C GLY A 653 4.34 14.35 9.28
N GLY A 654 4.47 13.91 8.02
CA GLY A 654 3.98 12.63 7.52
C GLY A 654 2.51 12.59 7.09
N ARG A 655 1.77 13.71 7.17
CA ARG A 655 0.34 13.79 6.82
C ARG A 655 0.07 13.95 5.33
N GLY A 656 1.03 14.57 4.59
CA GLY A 656 0.88 14.81 3.17
C GLY A 656 1.12 13.56 2.32
N TYR A 657 0.33 13.43 1.28
CA TYR A 657 0.54 12.43 0.24
C TYR A 657 0.22 13.02 -1.12
N PHE A 658 0.67 12.37 -2.18
CA PHE A 658 0.37 12.80 -3.54
C PHE A 658 0.17 11.61 -4.46
N THR A 659 -0.36 11.87 -5.64
CA THR A 659 -0.34 10.97 -6.79
C THR A 659 0.23 11.71 -7.97
N MET A 660 0.81 11.01 -8.93
CA MET A 660 1.32 11.62 -10.15
C MET A 660 1.10 10.71 -11.35
N GLU A 661 0.85 11.33 -12.51
CA GLU A 661 0.74 10.65 -13.80
C GLU A 661 1.45 11.48 -14.88
N LEU A 662 1.95 10.80 -15.92
CA LEU A 662 2.59 11.47 -17.03
C LEU A 662 1.55 12.30 -17.81
N ASP A 663 1.79 13.59 -17.94
CA ASP A 663 0.97 14.49 -18.76
C ASP A 663 1.53 14.55 -20.19
N ARG A 664 2.74 15.07 -20.33
CA ARG A 664 3.41 15.28 -21.62
C ARG A 664 4.91 15.35 -21.47
N TYR A 665 5.59 15.46 -22.59
CA TYR A 665 6.98 15.84 -22.65
C TYR A 665 7.09 17.33 -23.04
N ASP A 666 7.96 18.08 -22.34
CA ASP A 666 8.22 19.50 -22.60
C ASP A 666 9.72 19.78 -22.75
N ILE A 667 10.09 20.88 -23.39
CA ILE A 667 11.49 21.21 -23.66
C ILE A 667 12.20 21.53 -22.35
N VAL A 668 13.33 20.86 -22.10
CA VAL A 668 14.22 21.16 -20.97
C VAL A 668 14.80 22.59 -21.13
N PRO A 669 14.75 23.43 -20.10
CA PRO A 669 15.39 24.75 -20.13
C PRO A 669 16.87 24.66 -20.52
N THR A 670 17.34 25.54 -21.39
CA THR A 670 18.67 25.46 -22.01
C THR A 670 19.82 25.40 -20.98
N HIS A 671 19.67 26.06 -19.84
CA HIS A 671 20.68 26.08 -18.78
C HIS A 671 20.77 24.76 -18.02
N LEU A 672 19.73 23.91 -18.06
CA LEU A 672 19.68 22.55 -17.48
C LEU A 672 20.07 21.47 -18.48
N ALA A 673 19.83 21.68 -19.77
CA ALA A 673 20.09 20.68 -20.81
C ALA A 673 21.58 20.32 -20.93
N ALA A 674 22.49 21.33 -20.90
CA ALA A 674 23.90 21.07 -21.05
C ALA A 674 24.52 20.19 -19.95
N PRO A 675 24.28 20.42 -18.63
CA PRO A 675 24.71 19.50 -17.57
C PRO A 675 24.16 18.09 -17.71
N ILE A 676 22.88 17.93 -18.10
CA ILE A 676 22.22 16.63 -18.29
C ILE A 676 22.92 15.84 -19.40
N MET A 677 23.18 16.48 -20.54
CA MET A 677 23.85 15.85 -21.67
C MET A 677 25.29 15.43 -21.33
N GLU A 678 26.03 16.29 -20.61
CA GLU A 678 27.40 15.98 -20.22
C GLU A 678 27.47 14.81 -19.23
N ALA A 679 26.55 14.77 -18.24
CA ALA A 679 26.46 13.67 -17.30
C ALA A 679 26.16 12.34 -18.03
N HIS A 680 25.21 12.36 -18.96
CA HIS A 680 24.86 11.16 -19.73
C HIS A 680 26.00 10.67 -20.65
N LYS A 681 26.72 11.61 -21.27
CA LYS A 681 27.89 11.27 -22.11
C LYS A 681 28.97 10.57 -21.28
N ARG A 682 29.28 11.06 -20.09
CA ARG A 682 30.24 10.41 -19.17
C ARG A 682 29.82 9.00 -18.79
N GLU A 683 28.52 8.78 -18.56
CA GLU A 683 27.99 7.44 -18.27
C GLU A 683 28.12 6.47 -19.47
N LEU A 684 27.84 6.97 -20.67
CA LEU A 684 27.99 6.15 -21.90
C LEU A 684 29.47 5.81 -22.18
N GLU A 685 30.39 6.70 -21.83
CA GLU A 685 31.83 6.45 -21.95
C GLU A 685 32.27 5.40 -20.89
N ALA A 686 31.86 5.51 -19.64
CA ALA A 686 32.16 4.57 -18.59
C ALA A 686 31.65 3.13 -18.91
N LYS A 687 30.43 3.02 -19.45
CA LYS A 687 29.86 1.73 -19.90
C LYS A 687 30.57 1.06 -21.08
N LYS A 688 31.41 1.80 -21.82
CA LYS A 688 32.21 1.23 -22.92
C LYS A 688 33.55 0.70 -22.45
N GLU A 689 34.00 1.15 -21.27
CA GLU A 689 35.26 0.73 -20.64
C GLU A 689 35.08 -0.51 -19.75
N GLU A 690 33.85 -0.79 -19.30
CA GLU A 690 33.46 -2.05 -18.66
C GLU A 690 33.14 -3.15 -19.73
#